data_1bc4453abafd5afeaf5cc2e2ee72034a
#
_entry.id   1bc4453abafd5afeaf5cc2e2ee72034a
#
_cell.length_a   1.000
_cell.length_b   1.000
_cell.length_c   1.000
_cell.angle_alpha   90.00
_cell.angle_beta   90.00
_cell.angle_gamma   90.00
#
_symmetry.space_group_name_H-M   'P 1'
#
loop_
_entity.id
_entity.type
_entity.pdbx_description
1 polymer ?
#
loop_
_entity_poly.entity_id
_entity_poly.type
_entity_poly.pdbx_seq_one_letter_code
_entity_poly.pdbx_strand_id
1 'polypeptide(L)'
;MAKNKSQYDSTLNLPKTLFEMRAGLPKKEPVMLKDWDDNDLYNQLMKHNEGKPQFILHDGPPYANGNIHMGTALNKIIKDIIIRDKNMEGFQAPYVPGFDTHGLPIELKALSSVGDKKKDISKLELRQICEKFATEHIDIMSDQFKRLGVIGDFEHPYLTLKPEFEARQIEIFGEMAKKGYIYKGLKPVYWCPDCRTALAEAEIEYGEDDCDSIFVRFHVSQDPNGVLAKHGIPMDKTYFVIWTTTTWTLPANEAICLNGQFEYSFVKIGDEFHIMATELVKSVMDACHIENYEIVGEPVPGTEFELMRYNHVYLPKEGWVILGDHVTLESGSGCVHTAGGHGVDDFNVCQKYPQVPITVPVDDGGYLTELAGKYAGQRVWAANKTILADLTESGAVMGQVHIKHQYPHCWRCHHPIIFRATEQWFCSIAKFREDVYKAIDTVTWMPDWGHDRMKGMVRDRNDWCISRQRTWGVPIPAFYCKKCGTYHITDATIKAVSDLFRKEGSDAWYKYEAEQIIPAGEVCEKCGASEWTKDTDIMDVWFDSGSTHAAVLEERPELRFPADMYMEGGDQFRGWFQSSLLTSVASKGCAPYKSVLCHGWVVDEQGKQMHKSAGNGVEPSEIIKDYGADIIRLWVASSDYTVDVRAGKNIFKQLSEAYRKIRNTARFILGNLDGFDPNTDCVADDQLQEIDRWALAALDDLMVNTSAGYAVYDFNKVYHAVYNFCVVAMSNFYLDVTKDRLYCTNGAGRKAAQTTMYKILVALDKIIAPILCFTSQEIWDFMPKTEGMNKYVVFEEMPKAG
;
A
#
# COMPACT_ATOMS: atom_id res chain seq x y z
N MET A 1 11.93 45.51 -33.88
CA MET A 1 12.22 46.96 -33.79
C MET A 1 13.38 47.10 -32.83
N ALA A 2 14.54 47.54 -33.28
CA ALA A 2 15.68 47.90 -32.45
C ALA A 2 15.27 49.10 -31.58
N LYS A 3 15.23 48.97 -30.28
CA LYS A 3 15.07 50.09 -29.36
C LYS A 3 16.27 51.00 -29.58
N ASN A 4 16.01 52.25 -29.97
CA ASN A 4 17.04 53.29 -29.97
C ASN A 4 17.65 53.34 -28.56
N LYS A 5 18.91 53.00 -28.43
CA LYS A 5 19.63 53.17 -27.16
C LYS A 5 19.67 54.66 -26.88
N SER A 6 19.15 55.02 -25.67
CA SER A 6 19.29 56.39 -25.16
C SER A 6 20.77 56.66 -24.92
N GLN A 7 21.20 57.90 -25.15
CA GLN A 7 22.57 58.34 -24.82
C GLN A 7 22.91 58.18 -23.33
N TYR A 8 21.90 58.03 -22.48
CA TYR A 8 22.06 57.84 -21.02
C TYR A 8 22.11 56.39 -20.61
N ASP A 9 21.86 55.41 -21.51
CA ASP A 9 21.86 53.99 -21.14
C ASP A 9 23.21 53.52 -20.59
N SER A 10 24.31 54.18 -21.01
CA SER A 10 25.65 53.87 -20.51
C SER A 10 25.96 54.43 -19.09
N THR A 11 25.10 55.33 -18.60
CA THR A 11 25.23 55.94 -17.26
C THR A 11 24.41 55.24 -16.18
N LEU A 12 23.61 54.24 -16.57
CA LEU A 12 22.76 53.48 -15.69
C LEU A 12 23.35 52.13 -15.36
N ASN A 13 23.24 51.68 -14.10
CA ASN A 13 23.59 50.34 -13.66
C ASN A 13 22.41 49.38 -13.88
N LEU A 14 22.08 49.15 -15.16
CA LEU A 14 20.98 48.23 -15.48
C LEU A 14 21.35 46.77 -15.13
N PRO A 15 20.35 45.95 -14.74
CA PRO A 15 20.59 44.56 -14.38
C PRO A 15 21.25 43.76 -15.50
N LYS A 16 22.30 43.00 -15.18
CA LYS A 16 22.99 42.12 -16.10
C LYS A 16 23.21 40.77 -15.46
N THR A 17 22.78 39.74 -16.15
CA THR A 17 23.03 38.35 -15.73
C THR A 17 22.93 37.40 -16.93
N LEU A 18 23.73 36.34 -16.88
CA LEU A 18 23.63 35.21 -17.81
C LEU A 18 22.55 34.21 -17.40
N PHE A 19 21.98 34.36 -16.19
CA PHE A 19 20.84 33.59 -15.76
C PHE A 19 19.63 33.88 -16.64
N GLU A 20 19.18 32.87 -17.40
CA GLU A 20 18.18 33.06 -18.45
C GLU A 20 16.78 33.36 -17.91
N MET A 21 16.04 34.23 -18.58
CA MET A 21 14.64 34.52 -18.26
C MET A 21 13.77 33.26 -18.45
N ARG A 22 13.99 32.54 -19.54
CA ARG A 22 13.30 31.29 -19.80
C ARG A 22 13.98 30.16 -19.02
N ALA A 23 13.20 29.45 -18.26
CA ALA A 23 13.72 28.35 -17.42
C ALA A 23 14.39 27.24 -18.26
N GLY A 24 13.75 26.80 -19.34
CA GLY A 24 14.28 25.76 -20.20
C GLY A 24 14.51 24.43 -19.46
N LEU A 25 13.76 24.17 -18.41
CA LEU A 25 13.92 23.01 -17.51
C LEU A 25 14.02 21.67 -18.23
N PRO A 26 13.17 21.34 -19.23
CA PRO A 26 13.26 20.05 -19.93
C PRO A 26 14.62 19.77 -20.56
N LYS A 27 15.37 20.83 -20.92
CA LYS A 27 16.71 20.73 -21.53
C LYS A 27 17.83 20.85 -20.51
N LYS A 28 17.67 21.69 -19.49
CA LYS A 28 18.71 21.95 -18.48
C LYS A 28 18.81 20.86 -17.41
N GLU A 29 17.67 20.34 -16.97
CA GLU A 29 17.64 19.33 -15.91
C GLU A 29 18.46 18.08 -16.25
N PRO A 30 18.39 17.48 -17.47
CA PRO A 30 19.25 16.35 -17.83
C PRO A 30 20.75 16.65 -17.77
N VAL A 31 21.15 17.88 -18.13
CA VAL A 31 22.57 18.29 -18.05
C VAL A 31 23.03 18.38 -16.59
N MET A 32 22.19 18.90 -15.72
CA MET A 32 22.46 18.97 -14.28
C MET A 32 22.51 17.59 -13.63
N LEU A 33 21.61 16.69 -14.01
CA LEU A 33 21.64 15.30 -13.56
C LEU A 33 22.92 14.60 -13.95
N LYS A 34 23.39 14.84 -15.16
CA LYS A 34 24.69 14.30 -15.59
C LYS A 34 25.85 14.83 -14.74
N ASP A 35 25.87 16.13 -14.42
CA ASP A 35 26.88 16.71 -13.53
C ASP A 35 26.82 16.09 -12.14
N TRP A 36 25.63 15.87 -11.60
CA TRP A 36 25.44 15.25 -10.30
C TRP A 36 25.89 13.78 -10.26
N ASP A 37 25.62 13.02 -11.33
CA ASP A 37 26.08 11.63 -11.46
C ASP A 37 27.61 11.57 -11.63
N ASP A 38 28.18 12.39 -12.52
CA ASP A 38 29.64 12.44 -12.79
C ASP A 38 30.43 12.84 -11.52
N ASN A 39 29.86 13.63 -10.64
CA ASN A 39 30.46 14.07 -9.38
C ASN A 39 30.00 13.28 -8.16
N ASP A 40 29.24 12.21 -8.34
CA ASP A 40 28.76 11.35 -7.26
C ASP A 40 28.12 12.14 -6.09
N LEU A 41 27.18 13.01 -6.44
CA LEU A 41 26.54 13.96 -5.52
C LEU A 41 26.05 13.31 -4.23
N TYR A 42 25.34 12.17 -4.35
CA TYR A 42 24.75 11.51 -3.18
C TYR A 42 25.81 11.03 -2.18
N ASN A 43 26.81 10.30 -2.63
CA ASN A 43 27.85 9.78 -1.73
C ASN A 43 28.69 10.91 -1.15
N GLN A 44 28.95 11.96 -1.92
CA GLN A 44 29.63 13.15 -1.39
C GLN A 44 28.79 13.87 -0.34
N LEU A 45 27.46 13.94 -0.50
CA LEU A 45 26.55 14.51 0.52
C LEU A 45 26.59 13.67 1.81
N MET A 46 26.56 12.34 1.68
CA MET A 46 26.66 11.44 2.83
C MET A 46 28.00 11.61 3.58
N LYS A 47 29.07 11.72 2.85
CA LYS A 47 30.40 11.98 3.42
C LYS A 47 30.49 13.36 4.08
N HIS A 48 29.90 14.39 3.46
CA HIS A 48 29.86 15.75 4.02
C HIS A 48 29.14 15.78 5.35
N ASN A 49 28.09 14.99 5.52
CA ASN A 49 27.29 14.91 6.73
C ASN A 49 27.71 13.77 7.69
N GLU A 50 28.84 13.13 7.43
CA GLU A 50 29.36 12.06 8.29
C GLU A 50 29.57 12.55 9.74
N GLY A 51 29.12 11.75 10.70
CA GLY A 51 29.20 12.08 12.12
C GLY A 51 28.05 12.94 12.67
N LYS A 52 27.16 13.46 11.81
CA LYS A 52 25.93 14.13 12.24
C LYS A 52 24.90 13.09 12.69
N PRO A 53 23.88 13.48 13.50
CA PRO A 53 22.77 12.61 13.83
C PRO A 53 22.09 12.06 12.57
N GLN A 54 21.74 10.78 12.56
CA GLN A 54 21.08 10.16 11.42
C GLN A 54 19.56 10.42 11.45
N PHE A 55 19.01 10.66 10.27
CA PHE A 55 17.59 10.59 10.02
C PHE A 55 17.33 9.52 8.97
N ILE A 56 16.67 8.43 9.34
CA ILE A 56 16.40 7.29 8.49
C ILE A 56 14.95 7.32 8.02
N LEU A 57 14.75 7.71 6.77
CA LEU A 57 13.50 7.50 6.03
C LEU A 57 13.66 6.20 5.23
N HIS A 58 12.93 5.17 5.63
CA HIS A 58 12.98 3.88 4.95
C HIS A 58 12.01 3.88 3.77
N ASP A 59 12.52 3.55 2.59
CA ASP A 59 11.71 3.50 1.37
C ASP A 59 10.87 2.23 1.30
N GLY A 60 9.55 2.38 1.12
CA GLY A 60 8.67 1.27 0.81
C GLY A 60 8.88 0.84 -0.64
N PRO A 61 9.05 -0.47 -0.89
CA PRO A 61 9.44 -0.94 -2.20
C PRO A 61 8.28 -0.97 -3.19
N PRO A 62 8.29 -0.17 -4.27
CA PRO A 62 7.32 -0.33 -5.35
C PRO A 62 7.59 -1.64 -6.13
N TYR A 63 6.56 -2.18 -6.76
CA TYR A 63 6.72 -3.32 -7.66
C TYR A 63 7.54 -2.96 -8.90
N ALA A 64 8.54 -3.78 -9.22
CA ALA A 64 9.38 -3.63 -10.40
C ALA A 64 8.68 -4.16 -11.67
N ASN A 65 7.62 -3.49 -12.10
CA ASN A 65 6.73 -4.04 -13.13
C ASN A 65 6.16 -3.04 -14.14
N GLY A 66 6.64 -1.81 -14.20
CA GLY A 66 6.15 -0.82 -15.16
C GLY A 66 6.75 0.57 -15.00
N ASN A 67 6.27 1.49 -15.83
CA ASN A 67 6.62 2.91 -15.72
C ASN A 67 5.97 3.54 -14.47
N ILE A 68 6.60 4.59 -13.95
CA ILE A 68 6.05 5.37 -12.85
C ILE A 68 4.80 6.14 -13.31
N HIS A 69 3.87 6.36 -12.40
CA HIS A 69 2.69 7.21 -12.58
C HIS A 69 2.73 8.43 -11.64
N MET A 70 1.75 9.33 -11.74
CA MET A 70 1.74 10.55 -10.91
C MET A 70 1.72 10.28 -9.41
N GLY A 71 1.05 9.22 -8.98
CA GLY A 71 1.06 8.80 -7.56
C GLY A 71 2.45 8.38 -7.09
N THR A 72 3.20 7.66 -7.91
CA THR A 72 4.60 7.29 -7.63
C THR A 72 5.49 8.53 -7.59
N ALA A 73 5.28 9.46 -8.52
CA ALA A 73 6.01 10.73 -8.54
C ALA A 73 5.74 11.56 -7.28
N LEU A 74 4.48 11.67 -6.85
CA LEU A 74 4.10 12.33 -5.60
C LEU A 74 4.85 11.72 -4.41
N ASN A 75 4.81 10.42 -4.27
CA ASN A 75 5.47 9.68 -3.19
C ASN A 75 6.97 9.94 -3.14
N LYS A 76 7.67 9.74 -4.24
CA LYS A 76 9.13 9.88 -4.30
C LYS A 76 9.59 11.32 -4.14
N ILE A 77 8.84 12.28 -4.64
CA ILE A 77 9.17 13.71 -4.47
C ILE A 77 8.99 14.16 -3.02
N ILE A 78 7.93 13.73 -2.34
CA ILE A 78 7.78 14.02 -0.89
C ILE A 78 8.98 13.48 -0.12
N LYS A 79 9.37 12.24 -0.37
CA LYS A 79 10.56 11.62 0.25
C LYS A 79 11.82 12.40 -0.02
N ASP A 80 12.03 12.80 -1.26
CA ASP A 80 13.22 13.55 -1.67
C ASP A 80 13.28 14.95 -1.01
N ILE A 81 12.15 15.64 -0.92
CA ILE A 81 12.07 16.92 -0.20
C ILE A 81 12.49 16.73 1.26
N ILE A 82 11.97 15.70 1.93
CA ILE A 82 12.32 15.39 3.33
C ILE A 82 13.82 15.08 3.45
N ILE A 83 14.37 14.25 2.57
CA ILE A 83 15.78 13.86 2.59
C ILE A 83 16.70 15.07 2.38
N ARG A 84 16.39 15.94 1.41
CA ARG A 84 17.17 17.16 1.15
C ARG A 84 17.09 18.12 2.33
N ASP A 85 15.89 18.36 2.85
CA ASP A 85 15.68 19.21 4.01
C ASP A 85 16.47 18.71 5.24
N LYS A 86 16.35 17.43 5.58
CA LYS A 86 17.06 16.83 6.72
C LYS A 86 18.58 16.93 6.58
N ASN A 87 19.13 16.70 5.39
CA ASN A 87 20.56 16.89 5.15
C ASN A 87 21.00 18.35 5.29
N MET A 88 20.11 19.31 5.03
CA MET A 88 20.38 20.73 5.22
C MET A 88 20.09 21.22 6.66
N GLU A 89 19.34 20.48 7.46
CA GLU A 89 19.01 20.79 8.85
C GLU A 89 20.02 20.21 9.88
N GLY A 90 21.13 19.65 9.43
CA GLY A 90 22.18 19.15 10.32
C GLY A 90 22.08 17.66 10.63
N PHE A 91 21.39 16.89 9.79
CA PHE A 91 21.36 15.42 9.85
C PHE A 91 22.19 14.81 8.72
N GLN A 92 22.59 13.56 8.91
CA GLN A 92 22.93 12.68 7.82
C GLN A 92 21.68 11.86 7.51
N ALA A 93 21.04 12.13 6.38
CA ALA A 93 19.82 11.46 5.95
C ALA A 93 20.08 10.62 4.70
N PRO A 94 20.44 9.33 4.84
CA PRO A 94 20.65 8.44 3.71
C PRO A 94 19.30 8.06 3.10
N TYR A 95 19.31 7.78 1.81
CA TYR A 95 18.16 7.27 1.08
C TYR A 95 18.56 6.08 0.23
N VAL A 96 18.11 4.90 0.61
CA VAL A 96 18.32 3.65 -0.14
C VAL A 96 16.99 3.27 -0.77
N PRO A 97 16.83 3.45 -2.09
CA PRO A 97 15.61 3.06 -2.78
C PRO A 97 15.45 1.54 -2.76
N GLY A 98 14.22 1.08 -2.66
CA GLY A 98 13.90 -0.33 -2.67
C GLY A 98 12.95 -0.73 -3.77
N PHE A 99 12.97 -2.01 -4.15
CA PHE A 99 12.05 -2.58 -5.12
C PHE A 99 11.54 -3.94 -4.66
N ASP A 100 10.24 -4.13 -4.79
CA ASP A 100 9.58 -5.40 -4.60
C ASP A 100 9.63 -6.18 -5.92
N THR A 101 10.33 -7.29 -5.91
CA THR A 101 10.74 -8.00 -7.12
C THR A 101 10.07 -9.37 -7.29
N HIS A 102 9.33 -9.82 -6.28
CA HIS A 102 8.66 -11.11 -6.26
C HIS A 102 7.15 -10.99 -6.46
N GLY A 103 6.49 -12.14 -6.58
CA GLY A 103 5.06 -12.28 -6.50
C GLY A 103 4.35 -12.37 -7.83
N LEU A 104 3.05 -12.62 -7.73
CA LEU A 104 2.13 -12.83 -8.83
C LEU A 104 2.13 -11.68 -9.87
N PRO A 105 2.24 -10.40 -9.48
CA PRO A 105 2.28 -9.31 -10.44
C PRO A 105 3.36 -9.42 -11.50
N ILE A 106 4.56 -9.82 -11.08
CA ILE A 106 5.72 -9.96 -11.95
C ILE A 106 5.65 -11.28 -12.72
N GLU A 107 5.28 -12.37 -12.04
CA GLU A 107 5.16 -13.69 -12.66
C GLU A 107 4.18 -13.70 -13.83
N LEU A 108 3.00 -13.09 -13.70
CA LEU A 108 2.02 -13.05 -14.79
C LEU A 108 2.49 -12.22 -15.98
N LYS A 109 3.13 -11.07 -15.75
CA LYS A 109 3.68 -10.26 -16.83
C LYS A 109 4.86 -10.94 -17.52
N ALA A 110 5.74 -11.57 -16.77
CA ALA A 110 6.85 -12.36 -17.31
C ALA A 110 6.36 -13.53 -18.15
N LEU A 111 5.35 -14.28 -17.67
CA LEU A 111 4.72 -15.36 -18.41
C LEU A 111 4.04 -14.89 -19.70
N SER A 112 3.44 -13.70 -19.71
CA SER A 112 2.80 -13.16 -20.91
C SER A 112 3.80 -12.89 -22.03
N SER A 113 5.07 -12.61 -21.69
CA SER A 113 6.13 -12.37 -22.67
C SER A 113 6.64 -13.65 -23.36
N VAL A 114 6.37 -14.82 -22.78
CA VAL A 114 6.88 -16.12 -23.26
C VAL A 114 5.97 -16.78 -24.31
N GLY A 115 4.71 -16.35 -24.47
CA GLY A 115 3.76 -16.86 -25.46
C GLY A 115 3.36 -18.30 -25.23
N ASP A 116 3.29 -19.11 -26.33
CA ASP A 116 2.79 -20.49 -26.30
C ASP A 116 3.71 -21.51 -25.59
N LYS A 117 4.94 -21.13 -25.26
CA LYS A 117 5.89 -21.99 -24.53
C LYS A 117 5.57 -22.17 -23.04
N LYS A 118 4.51 -21.56 -22.54
CA LYS A 118 4.12 -21.57 -21.10
C LYS A 118 3.97 -22.98 -20.49
N LYS A 119 3.63 -23.98 -21.29
CA LYS A 119 3.31 -25.33 -20.79
C LYS A 119 4.53 -26.19 -20.47
N ASP A 120 5.69 -25.86 -21.01
CA ASP A 120 6.89 -26.71 -20.98
C ASP A 120 8.05 -26.13 -20.17
N ILE A 121 7.81 -25.00 -19.46
CA ILE A 121 8.86 -24.29 -18.70
C ILE A 121 8.99 -24.91 -17.30
N SER A 122 10.22 -25.27 -16.90
CA SER A 122 10.51 -25.68 -15.51
C SER A 122 10.34 -24.53 -14.53
N LYS A 123 10.13 -24.86 -13.24
CA LYS A 123 10.06 -23.82 -12.18
C LYS A 123 11.31 -22.96 -12.13
N LEU A 124 12.50 -23.55 -12.29
CA LEU A 124 13.76 -22.83 -12.28
C LEU A 124 13.89 -21.87 -13.46
N GLU A 125 13.53 -22.30 -14.67
CA GLU A 125 13.50 -21.44 -15.86
C GLU A 125 12.52 -20.27 -15.71
N LEU A 126 11.33 -20.54 -15.16
CA LEU A 126 10.35 -19.48 -14.88
C LEU A 126 10.92 -18.42 -13.93
N ARG A 127 11.59 -18.85 -12.88
CA ARG A 127 12.25 -17.95 -11.92
C ARG A 127 13.29 -17.05 -12.58
N GLN A 128 14.10 -17.61 -13.47
CA GLN A 128 15.11 -16.86 -14.23
C GLN A 128 14.48 -15.81 -15.16
N ILE A 129 13.37 -16.15 -15.81
CA ILE A 129 12.61 -15.23 -16.65
C ILE A 129 12.04 -14.08 -15.82
N CYS A 130 11.47 -14.39 -14.65
CA CYS A 130 10.94 -13.39 -13.73
C CYS A 130 12.02 -12.46 -13.19
N GLU A 131 13.18 -13.00 -12.82
CA GLU A 131 14.34 -12.22 -12.35
C GLU A 131 14.81 -11.23 -13.41
N LYS A 132 14.94 -11.68 -14.65
CA LYS A 132 15.34 -10.82 -15.77
C LYS A 132 14.31 -9.71 -15.99
N PHE A 133 13.02 -10.03 -16.00
CA PHE A 133 11.94 -9.06 -16.16
C PHE A 133 11.98 -7.99 -15.06
N ALA A 134 12.11 -8.42 -13.79
CA ALA A 134 12.18 -7.50 -12.66
C ALA A 134 13.40 -6.59 -12.75
N THR A 135 14.57 -7.13 -13.07
CA THR A 135 15.83 -6.37 -13.19
C THR A 135 15.75 -5.29 -14.26
N GLU A 136 15.18 -5.60 -15.42
CA GLU A 136 14.98 -4.62 -16.50
C GLU A 136 14.07 -3.46 -16.07
N HIS A 137 13.02 -3.75 -15.30
CA HIS A 137 12.09 -2.72 -14.80
C HIS A 137 12.67 -1.88 -13.66
N ILE A 138 13.55 -2.44 -12.85
CA ILE A 138 14.28 -1.69 -11.83
C ILE A 138 15.11 -0.58 -12.47
N ASP A 139 15.84 -0.89 -13.54
CA ASP A 139 16.66 0.09 -14.24
C ASP A 139 15.82 1.22 -14.85
N ILE A 140 14.70 0.87 -15.49
CA ILE A 140 13.77 1.86 -16.07
C ILE A 140 13.19 2.77 -14.98
N MET A 141 12.70 2.18 -13.88
CA MET A 141 12.10 2.95 -12.80
C MET A 141 13.13 3.83 -12.08
N SER A 142 14.34 3.33 -11.86
CA SER A 142 15.45 4.07 -11.26
C SER A 142 15.78 5.32 -12.07
N ASP A 143 15.86 5.21 -13.40
CA ASP A 143 16.11 6.34 -14.29
C ASP A 143 14.96 7.36 -14.23
N GLN A 144 13.73 6.89 -14.15
CA GLN A 144 12.55 7.76 -14.01
C GLN A 144 12.54 8.50 -12.66
N PHE A 145 12.94 7.87 -11.57
CA PHE A 145 13.08 8.53 -10.27
C PHE A 145 14.19 9.58 -10.25
N LYS A 146 15.34 9.24 -10.80
CA LYS A 146 16.45 10.20 -10.97
C LYS A 146 16.02 11.40 -11.81
N ARG A 147 15.24 11.17 -12.86
CA ARG A 147 14.75 12.26 -13.72
C ARG A 147 13.85 13.24 -12.96
N LEU A 148 13.16 12.81 -11.93
CA LEU A 148 12.40 13.68 -11.02
C LEU A 148 13.30 14.51 -10.07
N GLY A 149 14.60 14.28 -10.07
CA GLY A 149 15.55 14.92 -9.16
C GLY A 149 15.75 14.19 -7.84
N VAL A 150 15.20 13.00 -7.68
CA VAL A 150 15.37 12.19 -6.46
C VAL A 150 16.82 11.78 -6.29
N ILE A 151 17.41 12.05 -5.13
CA ILE A 151 18.76 11.62 -4.75
C ILE A 151 18.71 10.40 -3.84
N GLY A 152 19.65 9.49 -4.01
CA GLY A 152 19.74 8.26 -3.22
C GLY A 152 20.80 7.33 -3.76
N ASP A 153 20.98 6.21 -3.08
CA ASP A 153 21.87 5.14 -3.53
C ASP A 153 21.20 4.23 -4.58
N PHE A 154 21.02 4.76 -5.79
CA PHE A 154 20.44 4.01 -6.91
C PHE A 154 21.42 2.96 -7.50
N GLU A 155 22.71 3.02 -7.17
CA GLU A 155 23.68 2.00 -7.57
C GLU A 155 23.54 0.73 -6.73
N HIS A 156 23.14 0.86 -5.47
CA HIS A 156 22.99 -0.24 -4.53
C HIS A 156 21.60 -0.24 -3.87
N PRO A 157 20.51 -0.26 -4.67
CA PRO A 157 19.16 -0.32 -4.12
C PRO A 157 18.96 -1.63 -3.35
N TYR A 158 18.03 -1.68 -2.41
CA TYR A 158 17.64 -2.96 -1.87
C TYR A 158 16.59 -3.64 -2.77
N LEU A 159 16.77 -4.91 -2.98
CA LEU A 159 15.91 -5.74 -3.83
C LEU A 159 15.51 -6.98 -3.05
N THR A 160 14.22 -7.29 -3.02
CA THR A 160 13.73 -8.46 -2.28
C THR A 160 14.23 -9.80 -2.86
N LEU A 161 14.69 -9.80 -4.13
CA LEU A 161 15.29 -10.98 -4.78
C LEU A 161 16.78 -11.21 -4.43
N LYS A 162 17.44 -10.30 -3.73
CA LYS A 162 18.84 -10.49 -3.39
C LYS A 162 19.03 -11.66 -2.40
N PRO A 163 20.07 -12.48 -2.57
CA PRO A 163 20.33 -13.62 -1.69
C PRO A 163 20.36 -13.27 -0.21
N GLU A 164 20.97 -12.15 0.16
CA GLU A 164 21.07 -11.69 1.54
C GLU A 164 19.68 -11.33 2.11
N PHE A 165 18.84 -10.71 1.29
CA PHE A 165 17.47 -10.35 1.67
C PHE A 165 16.64 -11.61 1.91
N GLU A 166 16.65 -12.54 0.97
CA GLU A 166 15.91 -13.80 1.05
C GLU A 166 16.36 -14.63 2.26
N ALA A 167 17.65 -14.68 2.54
CA ALA A 167 18.19 -15.37 3.72
C ALA A 167 17.68 -14.76 5.02
N ARG A 168 17.71 -13.44 5.14
CA ARG A 168 17.22 -12.74 6.35
C ARG A 168 15.71 -12.90 6.53
N GLN A 169 14.95 -12.93 5.46
CA GLN A 169 13.51 -13.22 5.48
C GLN A 169 13.23 -14.62 6.04
N ILE A 170 14.01 -15.64 5.64
CA ILE A 170 13.91 -16.99 6.21
C ILE A 170 14.17 -16.98 7.72
N GLU A 171 15.11 -16.20 8.20
CA GLU A 171 15.41 -16.07 9.63
C GLU A 171 14.23 -15.44 10.39
N ILE A 172 13.58 -14.40 9.84
CA ILE A 172 12.38 -13.78 10.44
C ILE A 172 11.24 -14.79 10.51
N PHE A 173 11.00 -15.54 9.43
CA PHE A 173 10.01 -16.62 9.43
C PHE A 173 10.30 -17.63 10.52
N GLY A 174 11.55 -18.05 10.66
CA GLY A 174 12.01 -19.01 11.67
C GLY A 174 11.77 -18.52 13.11
N GLU A 175 12.06 -17.25 13.40
CA GLU A 175 11.80 -16.66 14.70
C GLU A 175 10.31 -16.62 15.04
N MET A 176 9.47 -16.27 14.07
CA MET A 176 8.02 -16.28 14.25
C MET A 176 7.47 -17.70 14.44
N ALA A 177 8.00 -18.68 13.71
CA ALA A 177 7.65 -20.09 13.85
C ALA A 177 8.06 -20.64 15.24
N LYS A 178 9.25 -20.30 15.72
CA LYS A 178 9.76 -20.70 17.05
C LYS A 178 8.87 -20.17 18.18
N LYS A 179 8.32 -18.98 18.04
CA LYS A 179 7.37 -18.41 19.02
C LYS A 179 5.96 -18.98 18.91
N GLY A 180 5.72 -19.88 17.95
CA GLY A 180 4.43 -20.51 17.72
C GLY A 180 3.39 -19.59 17.08
N TYR A 181 3.82 -18.51 16.41
CA TYR A 181 2.93 -17.62 15.69
C TYR A 181 2.58 -18.14 14.29
N ILE A 182 3.46 -18.96 13.71
CA ILE A 182 3.26 -19.57 12.40
C ILE A 182 2.80 -21.01 12.57
N TYR A 183 1.73 -21.36 11.88
CA TYR A 183 1.15 -22.71 11.91
C TYR A 183 0.55 -23.09 10.56
N LYS A 184 0.40 -24.38 10.30
CA LYS A 184 -0.31 -24.92 9.14
C LYS A 184 -1.71 -25.36 9.56
N GLY A 185 -2.71 -24.98 8.78
CA GLY A 185 -4.09 -25.34 9.10
C GLY A 185 -5.02 -25.28 7.89
N LEU A 186 -6.18 -25.91 8.03
CA LEU A 186 -7.28 -25.84 7.08
C LEU A 186 -8.23 -24.74 7.50
N LYS A 187 -8.35 -23.70 6.69
CA LYS A 187 -9.27 -22.55 6.89
C LYS A 187 -9.76 -22.00 5.58
N PRO A 188 -10.96 -21.40 5.53
CA PRO A 188 -11.38 -20.59 4.38
C PRO A 188 -10.46 -19.39 4.18
N VAL A 189 -9.98 -19.23 2.97
CA VAL A 189 -9.16 -18.09 2.54
C VAL A 189 -9.78 -17.45 1.32
N TYR A 190 -9.41 -16.20 1.02
CA TYR A 190 -9.65 -15.63 -0.29
C TYR A 190 -8.90 -16.47 -1.31
N TRP A 191 -9.62 -16.97 -2.31
CA TRP A 191 -9.06 -17.82 -3.34
C TRP A 191 -9.41 -17.30 -4.73
N CYS A 192 -8.40 -17.08 -5.55
CA CYS A 192 -8.60 -16.73 -6.94
C CYS A 192 -8.59 -18.00 -7.82
N PRO A 193 -9.74 -18.41 -8.38
CA PRO A 193 -9.80 -19.62 -9.23
C PRO A 193 -9.03 -19.49 -10.55
N ASP A 194 -8.90 -18.27 -11.07
CA ASP A 194 -8.18 -17.99 -12.30
C ASP A 194 -6.66 -18.02 -12.11
N CYS A 195 -6.18 -17.44 -11.02
CA CYS A 195 -4.76 -17.47 -10.63
C CYS A 195 -4.38 -18.75 -9.87
N ARG A 196 -5.36 -19.52 -9.39
CA ARG A 196 -5.19 -20.75 -8.60
C ARG A 196 -4.28 -20.57 -7.39
N THR A 197 -4.53 -19.56 -6.61
CA THR A 197 -3.75 -19.23 -5.40
C THR A 197 -4.60 -18.56 -4.34
N ALA A 198 -4.18 -18.73 -3.08
CA ALA A 198 -4.69 -17.96 -1.96
C ALA A 198 -4.29 -16.48 -2.09
N LEU A 199 -5.10 -15.60 -1.53
CA LEU A 199 -4.88 -14.17 -1.46
C LEU A 199 -4.99 -13.68 -0.01
N ALA A 200 -4.25 -12.63 0.32
CA ALA A 200 -4.45 -11.87 1.56
C ALA A 200 -5.44 -10.73 1.33
N GLU A 201 -5.87 -10.08 2.42
CA GLU A 201 -6.80 -8.94 2.35
C GLU A 201 -6.26 -7.76 1.52
N ALA A 202 -4.94 -7.53 1.55
CA ALA A 202 -4.29 -6.50 0.74
C ALA A 202 -4.26 -6.82 -0.77
N GLU A 203 -4.62 -8.03 -1.16
CA GLU A 203 -4.59 -8.51 -2.53
C GLU A 203 -5.99 -8.62 -3.16
N ILE A 204 -7.02 -8.09 -2.50
CA ILE A 204 -8.38 -8.01 -3.01
C ILE A 204 -8.81 -6.57 -3.26
N GLU A 205 -9.66 -6.40 -4.25
CA GLU A 205 -10.30 -5.14 -4.61
C GLU A 205 -11.82 -5.35 -4.58
N TYR A 206 -12.57 -4.39 -4.03
CA TYR A 206 -14.02 -4.47 -4.03
C TYR A 206 -14.59 -3.80 -5.27
N GLY A 207 -15.40 -4.55 -6.00
CA GLY A 207 -16.14 -4.08 -7.16
C GLY A 207 -17.65 -4.32 -7.00
N GLU A 208 -18.44 -3.54 -7.72
CA GLU A 208 -19.89 -3.76 -7.79
C GLU A 208 -20.17 -5.01 -8.62
N ASP A 209 -20.95 -5.92 -8.08
CA ASP A 209 -21.38 -7.15 -8.75
C ASP A 209 -22.90 -7.34 -8.61
N ASP A 210 -23.49 -7.92 -9.66
CA ASP A 210 -24.91 -8.22 -9.72
C ASP A 210 -25.14 -9.68 -9.34
N CYS A 211 -26.04 -9.94 -8.42
CA CYS A 211 -26.44 -11.30 -8.10
C CYS A 211 -27.92 -11.44 -7.79
N ASP A 212 -28.40 -12.66 -7.91
CA ASP A 212 -29.71 -13.04 -7.46
C ASP A 212 -29.65 -13.62 -6.05
N SER A 213 -30.26 -12.95 -5.09
CA SER A 213 -30.47 -13.51 -3.77
C SER A 213 -31.74 -14.35 -3.77
N ILE A 214 -31.71 -15.48 -3.09
CA ILE A 214 -32.83 -16.42 -3.07
C ILE A 214 -33.19 -16.86 -1.66
N PHE A 215 -34.48 -17.09 -1.45
CA PHE A 215 -35.01 -17.76 -0.27
C PHE A 215 -35.27 -19.22 -0.62
N VAL A 216 -34.64 -20.15 0.10
CA VAL A 216 -34.71 -21.59 -0.16
C VAL A 216 -35.21 -22.32 1.07
N ARG A 217 -36.10 -23.26 0.86
CA ARG A 217 -36.68 -24.06 1.93
C ARG A 217 -36.03 -25.45 2.03
N PHE A 218 -35.71 -25.84 3.25
CA PHE A 218 -35.08 -27.14 3.59
C PHE A 218 -36.06 -27.91 4.49
N HIS A 219 -36.42 -29.11 4.08
CA HIS A 219 -37.39 -29.93 4.79
C HIS A 219 -36.84 -30.49 6.09
N VAL A 220 -37.56 -30.33 7.20
CA VAL A 220 -37.18 -30.92 8.50
C VAL A 220 -37.27 -32.42 8.45
N SER A 221 -36.17 -33.09 8.88
CA SER A 221 -36.12 -34.56 8.90
C SER A 221 -36.11 -35.15 10.28
N GLN A 222 -35.62 -34.43 11.30
CA GLN A 222 -35.64 -34.90 12.70
C GLN A 222 -35.85 -33.74 13.67
N ASP A 223 -36.61 -33.99 14.73
CA ASP A 223 -36.90 -33.04 15.81
C ASP A 223 -36.58 -33.69 17.16
N PRO A 224 -35.29 -33.82 17.57
CA PRO A 224 -34.92 -34.51 18.80
C PRO A 224 -35.45 -33.84 20.07
N ASN A 225 -35.72 -32.52 20.01
CA ASN A 225 -36.22 -31.76 21.16
C ASN A 225 -37.76 -31.75 21.26
N GLY A 226 -38.45 -32.30 20.26
CA GLY A 226 -39.91 -32.35 20.20
C GLY A 226 -40.57 -30.98 20.08
N VAL A 227 -39.88 -30.00 19.49
CA VAL A 227 -40.38 -28.62 19.36
C VAL A 227 -41.64 -28.56 18.50
N LEU A 228 -41.63 -29.24 17.36
CA LEU A 228 -42.76 -29.26 16.43
C LEU A 228 -43.99 -29.92 17.08
N ALA A 229 -43.76 -31.05 17.77
CA ALA A 229 -44.85 -31.74 18.47
C ALA A 229 -45.48 -30.92 19.59
N LYS A 230 -44.66 -30.17 20.37
CA LYS A 230 -45.15 -29.25 21.41
C LYS A 230 -46.06 -28.17 20.87
N HIS A 231 -45.86 -27.71 19.66
CA HIS A 231 -46.62 -26.62 19.01
C HIS A 231 -47.64 -27.16 18.00
N GLY A 232 -47.84 -28.48 17.92
CA GLY A 232 -48.81 -29.11 17.02
C GLY A 232 -48.51 -28.94 15.53
N ILE A 233 -47.21 -28.81 15.19
CA ILE A 233 -46.72 -28.61 13.84
C ILE A 233 -46.35 -29.95 13.22
N PRO A 234 -46.88 -30.34 12.05
CA PRO A 234 -46.51 -31.60 11.39
C PRO A 234 -45.12 -31.54 10.76
N MET A 235 -44.22 -32.43 11.17
CA MET A 235 -42.82 -32.45 10.72
C MET A 235 -42.71 -32.68 9.21
N ASP A 236 -43.52 -33.55 8.65
CA ASP A 236 -43.53 -33.91 7.23
C ASP A 236 -43.92 -32.75 6.29
N LYS A 237 -44.41 -31.62 6.83
CA LYS A 237 -44.80 -30.42 6.10
C LYS A 237 -44.07 -29.18 6.58
N THR A 238 -42.95 -29.33 7.27
CA THR A 238 -42.19 -28.23 7.89
C THR A 238 -40.85 -28.03 7.25
N TYR A 239 -40.50 -26.78 7.03
CA TYR A 239 -39.24 -26.35 6.35
C TYR A 239 -38.55 -25.23 7.12
N PHE A 240 -37.25 -25.22 7.14
CA PHE A 240 -36.45 -24.02 7.44
C PHE A 240 -36.32 -23.19 6.17
N VAL A 241 -36.41 -21.88 6.27
CA VAL A 241 -36.21 -20.95 5.16
C VAL A 241 -34.89 -20.24 5.33
N ILE A 242 -33.95 -20.47 4.41
CA ILE A 242 -32.67 -19.76 4.38
C ILE A 242 -32.66 -18.70 3.28
N TRP A 243 -31.75 -17.78 3.40
CA TRP A 243 -31.46 -16.78 2.40
C TRP A 243 -29.99 -16.85 1.98
N THR A 244 -29.72 -16.77 0.68
CA THR A 244 -28.34 -16.76 0.18
C THR A 244 -28.22 -15.89 -1.07
N THR A 245 -27.07 -15.25 -1.20
CA THR A 245 -26.63 -14.53 -2.41
C THR A 245 -25.71 -15.40 -3.28
N THR A 246 -25.30 -16.57 -2.78
CA THR A 246 -24.25 -17.41 -3.38
C THR A 246 -24.79 -18.83 -3.58
N THR A 247 -25.51 -19.03 -4.65
CA THR A 247 -26.21 -20.30 -4.92
C THR A 247 -25.26 -21.48 -5.10
N TRP A 248 -24.09 -21.27 -5.69
CA TRP A 248 -23.09 -22.32 -5.92
C TRP A 248 -22.50 -22.95 -4.65
N THR A 249 -22.69 -22.33 -3.46
CA THR A 249 -22.24 -22.89 -2.19
C THR A 249 -23.22 -23.88 -1.57
N LEU A 250 -24.44 -24.00 -2.11
CA LEU A 250 -25.44 -24.96 -1.60
C LEU A 250 -24.95 -26.41 -1.56
N PRO A 251 -24.16 -26.92 -2.54
CA PRO A 251 -23.54 -28.25 -2.42
C PRO A 251 -22.73 -28.46 -1.15
N ALA A 252 -22.11 -27.38 -0.65
CA ALA A 252 -21.30 -27.41 0.57
C ALA A 252 -22.11 -27.20 1.84
N ASN A 253 -23.43 -27.09 1.76
CA ASN A 253 -24.31 -26.91 2.93
C ASN A 253 -24.20 -28.14 3.86
N GLU A 254 -23.87 -27.90 5.13
CA GLU A 254 -23.80 -28.92 6.20
C GLU A 254 -24.61 -28.51 7.41
N ALA A 255 -24.96 -27.22 7.52
CA ALA A 255 -25.77 -26.72 8.63
C ALA A 255 -26.65 -25.54 8.23
N ILE A 256 -27.67 -25.30 9.02
CA ILE A 256 -28.43 -24.05 9.10
C ILE A 256 -28.16 -23.44 10.48
N CYS A 257 -27.64 -22.21 10.50
CA CYS A 257 -27.32 -21.51 11.73
C CYS A 257 -28.43 -20.54 12.14
N LEU A 258 -28.88 -20.65 13.38
CA LEU A 258 -29.83 -19.76 14.05
C LEU A 258 -29.12 -18.97 15.14
N ASN A 259 -29.73 -17.88 15.60
CA ASN A 259 -29.26 -17.19 16.79
C ASN A 259 -30.09 -17.60 17.99
N GLY A 260 -29.44 -18.10 19.04
CA GLY A 260 -30.13 -18.59 20.25
C GLY A 260 -30.85 -17.49 21.03
N GLN A 261 -30.53 -16.22 20.78
CA GLN A 261 -31.21 -15.07 21.45
C GLN A 261 -32.41 -14.53 20.67
N PHE A 262 -32.65 -15.02 19.46
CA PHE A 262 -33.77 -14.60 18.65
C PHE A 262 -34.94 -15.56 18.81
N GLU A 263 -36.12 -15.06 18.49
CA GLU A 263 -37.38 -15.82 18.44
C GLU A 263 -37.70 -16.18 16.99
N TYR A 264 -38.20 -17.38 16.80
CA TYR A 264 -38.56 -17.94 15.49
C TYR A 264 -40.04 -18.31 15.48
N SER A 265 -40.68 -18.10 14.34
CA SER A 265 -42.08 -18.37 14.16
C SER A 265 -42.35 -19.46 13.14
N PHE A 266 -43.42 -20.18 13.32
CA PHE A 266 -43.99 -21.07 12.32
C PHE A 266 -44.93 -20.30 11.42
N VAL A 267 -44.60 -20.13 10.15
CA VAL A 267 -45.39 -19.41 9.16
C VAL A 267 -46.09 -20.41 8.26
N LYS A 268 -47.41 -20.47 8.37
CA LYS A 268 -48.21 -21.35 7.53
C LYS A 268 -48.53 -20.70 6.20
N ILE A 269 -48.20 -21.39 5.12
CA ILE A 269 -48.49 -21.02 3.75
C ILE A 269 -49.15 -22.22 3.08
N GLY A 270 -50.42 -22.12 2.78
CA GLY A 270 -51.18 -23.28 2.35
C GLY A 270 -51.25 -24.35 3.45
N ASP A 271 -50.77 -25.56 3.15
CA ASP A 271 -50.69 -26.67 4.10
C ASP A 271 -49.30 -26.87 4.70
N GLU A 272 -48.37 -26.00 4.37
CA GLU A 272 -46.97 -26.15 4.79
C GLU A 272 -46.57 -25.09 5.82
N PHE A 273 -45.58 -25.40 6.66
CA PHE A 273 -45.06 -24.55 7.73
C PHE A 273 -43.60 -24.19 7.46
N HIS A 274 -43.26 -22.91 7.68
CA HIS A 274 -41.99 -22.35 7.37
C HIS A 274 -41.40 -21.68 8.62
N ILE A 275 -40.17 -22.09 9.02
CA ILE A 275 -39.47 -21.58 10.19
C ILE A 275 -38.57 -20.43 9.74
N MET A 276 -38.74 -19.26 10.34
CA MET A 276 -37.91 -18.07 10.16
C MET A 276 -38.00 -17.16 11.38
N ALA A 277 -37.02 -16.24 11.53
CA ALA A 277 -37.04 -15.30 12.64
C ALA A 277 -38.32 -14.46 12.65
N THR A 278 -38.94 -14.32 13.81
CA THR A 278 -40.22 -13.65 13.98
C THR A 278 -40.19 -12.21 13.42
N GLU A 279 -39.16 -11.45 13.70
CA GLU A 279 -39.05 -10.06 13.23
C GLU A 279 -38.86 -9.94 11.71
N LEU A 280 -38.43 -10.99 11.04
CA LEU A 280 -38.17 -11.00 9.61
C LEU A 280 -39.34 -11.59 8.78
N VAL A 281 -40.37 -12.16 9.41
CA VAL A 281 -41.50 -12.79 8.71
C VAL A 281 -42.08 -11.89 7.65
N LYS A 282 -42.42 -10.66 8.02
CA LYS A 282 -43.03 -9.71 7.08
C LYS A 282 -42.13 -9.40 5.90
N SER A 283 -40.87 -9.11 6.15
CA SER A 283 -39.90 -8.76 5.09
C SER A 283 -39.62 -9.94 4.13
N VAL A 284 -39.60 -11.15 4.65
CA VAL A 284 -39.45 -12.37 3.84
C VAL A 284 -40.68 -12.60 2.97
N MET A 285 -41.86 -12.48 3.54
CA MET A 285 -43.12 -12.65 2.80
C MET A 285 -43.30 -11.60 1.69
N ASP A 286 -42.97 -10.33 1.99
CA ASP A 286 -42.99 -9.25 1.03
C ASP A 286 -42.00 -9.52 -0.13
N ALA A 287 -40.76 -9.96 0.21
CA ALA A 287 -39.73 -10.28 -0.79
C ALA A 287 -40.06 -11.50 -1.67
N CYS A 288 -40.82 -12.45 -1.10
CA CYS A 288 -41.30 -13.63 -1.83
C CYS A 288 -42.65 -13.38 -2.54
N HIS A 289 -43.23 -12.20 -2.45
CA HIS A 289 -44.55 -11.85 -3.00
C HIS A 289 -45.70 -12.78 -2.50
N ILE A 290 -45.63 -13.18 -1.21
CA ILE A 290 -46.61 -14.03 -0.56
C ILE A 290 -47.51 -13.17 0.36
N GLU A 291 -48.77 -13.00 -0.05
CA GLU A 291 -49.73 -12.18 0.69
C GLU A 291 -50.57 -13.02 1.68
N ASN A 292 -50.81 -14.30 1.36
CA ASN A 292 -51.65 -15.18 2.17
C ASN A 292 -50.77 -16.10 3.03
N TYR A 293 -50.55 -15.72 4.26
CA TYR A 293 -49.83 -16.50 5.27
C TYR A 293 -50.41 -16.25 6.68
N GLU A 294 -50.11 -17.15 7.58
CA GLU A 294 -50.54 -17.07 8.98
C GLU A 294 -49.37 -17.47 9.89
N ILE A 295 -49.13 -16.68 10.94
CA ILE A 295 -48.18 -17.06 12.00
C ILE A 295 -48.92 -17.96 12.98
N VAL A 296 -48.47 -19.17 13.19
CA VAL A 296 -49.12 -20.18 14.01
C VAL A 296 -48.40 -20.35 15.35
N GLY A 297 -49.14 -20.22 16.44
CA GLY A 297 -48.61 -20.38 17.79
C GLY A 297 -47.80 -19.19 18.28
N GLU A 298 -47.18 -19.37 19.43
CA GLU A 298 -46.24 -18.38 20.02
C GLU A 298 -44.86 -18.54 19.44
N PRO A 299 -44.07 -17.43 19.38
CA PRO A 299 -42.65 -17.52 18.96
C PRO A 299 -41.84 -18.46 19.86
N VAL A 300 -40.86 -19.13 19.25
CA VAL A 300 -40.03 -20.12 19.91
C VAL A 300 -38.59 -19.64 19.93
N PRO A 301 -37.89 -19.65 21.09
CA PRO A 301 -36.48 -19.31 21.16
C PRO A 301 -35.62 -20.17 20.23
N GLY A 302 -34.64 -19.59 19.56
CA GLY A 302 -33.72 -20.27 18.63
C GLY A 302 -32.98 -21.44 19.27
N THR A 303 -32.72 -21.39 20.57
CA THR A 303 -32.09 -22.47 21.35
C THR A 303 -32.87 -23.78 21.33
N GLU A 304 -34.19 -23.74 21.17
CA GLU A 304 -35.00 -24.97 21.13
C GLU A 304 -34.83 -25.80 19.86
N PHE A 305 -34.39 -25.15 18.76
CA PHE A 305 -34.16 -25.79 17.46
C PHE A 305 -32.79 -26.43 17.34
N GLU A 306 -31.89 -26.25 18.32
CA GLU A 306 -30.52 -26.77 18.28
C GLU A 306 -30.50 -28.29 18.08
N LEU A 307 -29.64 -28.75 17.16
CA LEU A 307 -29.44 -30.14 16.76
C LEU A 307 -30.63 -30.79 16.03
N MET A 308 -31.66 -30.05 15.64
CA MET A 308 -32.60 -30.53 14.65
C MET A 308 -31.88 -30.91 13.37
N ARG A 309 -32.51 -31.78 12.55
CA ARG A 309 -31.96 -32.19 11.27
C ARG A 309 -32.91 -31.79 10.16
N TYR A 310 -32.33 -31.60 8.99
CA TYR A 310 -33.07 -31.31 7.76
C TYR A 310 -32.46 -32.08 6.58
N ASN A 311 -33.26 -32.36 5.57
CA ASN A 311 -32.80 -32.92 4.31
C ASN A 311 -32.15 -31.86 3.47
N HIS A 312 -30.97 -32.14 2.91
CA HIS A 312 -30.35 -31.28 1.92
C HIS A 312 -31.27 -31.09 0.72
N VAL A 313 -31.28 -29.91 0.15
CA VAL A 313 -32.27 -29.51 -0.88
C VAL A 313 -32.22 -30.36 -2.18
N TYR A 314 -31.08 -30.98 -2.49
CA TYR A 314 -30.96 -31.88 -3.66
C TYR A 314 -29.94 -33.02 -3.49
N LEU A 315 -29.00 -32.94 -2.52
CA LEU A 315 -28.08 -34.05 -2.24
C LEU A 315 -28.69 -35.04 -1.25
N PRO A 316 -28.35 -36.37 -1.36
CA PRO A 316 -28.85 -37.37 -0.46
C PRO A 316 -28.15 -37.39 0.89
N LYS A 317 -28.25 -36.25 1.62
CA LYS A 317 -27.67 -36.10 2.96
C LYS A 317 -28.56 -35.22 3.84
N GLU A 318 -28.33 -35.30 5.13
CA GLU A 318 -28.97 -34.46 6.14
C GLU A 318 -27.97 -33.44 6.69
N GLY A 319 -28.46 -32.22 6.96
CA GLY A 319 -27.71 -31.18 7.68
C GLY A 319 -28.15 -31.00 9.11
N TRP A 320 -27.43 -30.17 9.85
CA TRP A 320 -27.65 -29.88 11.26
C TRP A 320 -28.13 -28.44 11.50
N VAL A 321 -29.05 -28.26 12.42
CA VAL A 321 -29.36 -26.92 12.97
C VAL A 321 -28.41 -26.61 14.10
N ILE A 322 -27.67 -25.50 13.98
CA ILE A 322 -26.66 -25.05 14.95
C ILE A 322 -26.91 -23.62 15.38
N LEU A 323 -26.25 -23.14 16.42
CA LEU A 323 -26.41 -21.80 16.95
C LEU A 323 -25.13 -20.97 16.77
N GLY A 324 -25.30 -19.70 16.38
CA GLY A 324 -24.18 -18.76 16.20
C GLY A 324 -24.61 -17.29 16.38
N ASP A 325 -23.75 -16.50 17.01
CA ASP A 325 -24.02 -15.10 17.33
C ASP A 325 -23.87 -14.17 16.11
N HIS A 326 -23.31 -14.66 15.02
CA HIS A 326 -23.14 -13.90 13.77
C HIS A 326 -24.43 -13.75 12.94
N VAL A 327 -25.46 -14.51 13.28
CA VAL A 327 -26.80 -14.37 12.66
C VAL A 327 -27.44 -13.07 13.13
N THR A 328 -27.87 -12.24 12.19
CA THR A 328 -28.48 -10.93 12.43
C THR A 328 -29.91 -10.85 11.93
N LEU A 329 -30.62 -9.78 12.31
CA LEU A 329 -31.98 -9.46 11.85
C LEU A 329 -31.99 -8.33 10.80
N GLU A 330 -30.82 -7.96 10.26
CA GLU A 330 -30.71 -6.87 9.27
C GLU A 330 -31.19 -7.29 7.88
N SER A 331 -31.01 -8.57 7.55
CA SER A 331 -31.41 -9.13 6.25
C SER A 331 -31.64 -10.63 6.32
N GLY A 332 -32.24 -11.19 5.27
CA GLY A 332 -32.49 -12.61 5.14
C GLY A 332 -33.69 -13.09 5.96
N SER A 333 -33.59 -14.30 6.49
CA SER A 333 -34.67 -14.99 7.20
C SER A 333 -34.39 -15.29 8.68
N GLY A 334 -33.15 -14.97 9.15
CA GLY A 334 -32.68 -15.38 10.48
C GLY A 334 -32.25 -16.86 10.57
N CYS A 335 -32.37 -17.59 9.47
CA CYS A 335 -31.82 -18.94 9.29
C CYS A 335 -30.72 -18.85 8.23
N VAL A 336 -29.45 -19.01 8.64
CA VAL A 336 -28.30 -18.81 7.77
C VAL A 336 -27.82 -20.14 7.19
N HIS A 337 -27.85 -20.26 5.87
CA HIS A 337 -27.17 -21.34 5.16
C HIS A 337 -25.69 -21.34 5.52
N THR A 338 -25.21 -22.47 6.03
CA THR A 338 -23.85 -22.60 6.58
C THR A 338 -23.04 -23.63 5.80
N ALA A 339 -21.96 -23.15 5.16
CA ALA A 339 -20.99 -23.94 4.42
C ALA A 339 -19.58 -23.63 4.95
N GLY A 340 -19.12 -24.40 5.93
CA GLY A 340 -17.84 -24.14 6.61
C GLY A 340 -16.60 -24.13 5.73
N GLY A 341 -16.68 -24.70 4.53
CA GLY A 341 -15.62 -24.63 3.52
C GLY A 341 -15.56 -23.35 2.72
N HIS A 342 -16.58 -22.47 2.82
CA HIS A 342 -16.75 -21.29 1.94
C HIS A 342 -17.12 -20.00 2.66
N GLY A 343 -16.93 -19.93 3.97
CA GLY A 343 -17.16 -18.74 4.77
C GLY A 343 -16.39 -18.80 6.08
N VAL A 344 -15.84 -17.67 6.51
CA VAL A 344 -15.06 -17.58 7.75
C VAL A 344 -15.97 -17.76 8.98
N ASP A 345 -17.10 -17.07 9.02
CA ASP A 345 -18.07 -17.20 10.11
C ASP A 345 -18.67 -18.60 10.16
N ASP A 346 -18.99 -19.17 8.99
CA ASP A 346 -19.49 -20.53 8.85
C ASP A 346 -18.45 -21.55 9.38
N PHE A 347 -17.19 -21.39 9.02
CA PHE A 347 -16.11 -22.22 9.52
C PHE A 347 -15.99 -22.13 11.04
N ASN A 348 -15.96 -20.92 11.58
CA ASN A 348 -15.79 -20.69 13.01
C ASN A 348 -16.95 -21.28 13.84
N VAL A 349 -18.18 -21.15 13.38
CA VAL A 349 -19.33 -21.73 14.06
C VAL A 349 -19.33 -23.26 13.97
N CYS A 350 -18.97 -23.82 12.82
CA CYS A 350 -18.83 -25.27 12.65
C CYS A 350 -17.77 -25.90 13.57
N GLN A 351 -16.70 -25.15 13.92
CA GLN A 351 -15.69 -25.64 14.88
C GLN A 351 -16.25 -25.93 16.29
N LYS A 352 -17.38 -25.30 16.64
CA LYS A 352 -18.06 -25.54 17.92
C LYS A 352 -18.90 -26.84 17.89
N TYR A 353 -19.14 -27.41 16.71
CA TYR A 353 -19.96 -28.59 16.47
C TYR A 353 -19.15 -29.66 15.71
N PRO A 354 -18.38 -30.53 16.41
CA PRO A 354 -17.49 -31.49 15.77
C PRO A 354 -18.17 -32.50 14.82
N GLN A 355 -19.50 -32.67 14.96
CA GLN A 355 -20.30 -33.52 14.10
C GLN A 355 -20.64 -32.91 12.74
N VAL A 356 -20.46 -31.59 12.58
CA VAL A 356 -20.70 -30.88 11.33
C VAL A 356 -19.42 -30.92 10.48
N PRO A 357 -19.42 -31.60 9.32
CA PRO A 357 -18.23 -31.69 8.51
C PRO A 357 -17.93 -30.38 7.78
N ILE A 358 -16.67 -30.19 7.42
CA ILE A 358 -16.23 -29.11 6.53
C ILE A 358 -16.09 -29.68 5.13
N THR A 359 -17.04 -29.37 4.26
CA THR A 359 -17.09 -29.86 2.89
C THR A 359 -16.66 -28.79 1.90
N VAL A 360 -15.76 -29.14 0.97
CA VAL A 360 -15.23 -28.25 -0.05
C VAL A 360 -15.46 -28.88 -1.43
N PRO A 361 -16.63 -28.71 -2.04
CA PRO A 361 -16.98 -29.29 -3.34
C PRO A 361 -16.46 -28.49 -4.53
N VAL A 362 -15.35 -27.77 -4.37
CA VAL A 362 -14.77 -26.91 -5.41
C VAL A 362 -13.27 -27.16 -5.48
N ASP A 363 -12.76 -27.37 -6.68
CA ASP A 363 -11.33 -27.51 -6.93
C ASP A 363 -10.57 -26.17 -6.99
N ASP A 364 -9.27 -26.21 -7.25
CA ASP A 364 -8.41 -25.03 -7.32
C ASP A 364 -8.74 -24.07 -8.48
N GLY A 365 -9.32 -24.58 -9.56
CA GLY A 365 -9.78 -23.81 -10.72
C GLY A 365 -11.22 -23.27 -10.61
N GLY A 366 -11.89 -23.50 -9.48
CA GLY A 366 -13.27 -23.08 -9.26
C GLY A 366 -14.31 -23.97 -9.94
N TYR A 367 -13.98 -25.22 -10.22
CA TYR A 367 -14.92 -26.21 -10.77
C TYR A 367 -15.50 -27.06 -9.64
N LEU A 368 -16.79 -27.30 -9.70
CA LEU A 368 -17.45 -28.19 -8.76
C LEU A 368 -16.96 -29.63 -8.93
N THR A 369 -16.65 -30.28 -7.81
CA THR A 369 -16.20 -31.68 -7.77
C THR A 369 -17.37 -32.64 -7.67
N GLU A 370 -17.09 -33.95 -7.68
CA GLU A 370 -18.09 -35.03 -7.51
C GLU A 370 -18.94 -34.84 -6.24
N LEU A 371 -18.43 -34.13 -5.22
CA LEU A 371 -19.17 -33.80 -4.01
C LEU A 371 -20.41 -32.90 -4.27
N ALA A 372 -20.45 -32.21 -5.40
CA ALA A 372 -21.61 -31.40 -5.82
C ALA A 372 -22.68 -32.22 -6.59
N GLY A 373 -22.50 -33.55 -6.71
CA GLY A 373 -23.46 -34.41 -7.40
C GLY A 373 -23.59 -34.05 -8.88
N LYS A 374 -24.82 -33.88 -9.36
CA LYS A 374 -25.10 -33.61 -10.78
C LYS A 374 -24.50 -32.34 -11.36
N TYR A 375 -23.98 -31.43 -10.50
CA TYR A 375 -23.33 -30.19 -10.93
C TYR A 375 -21.80 -30.32 -11.07
N ALA A 376 -21.23 -31.49 -10.80
CA ALA A 376 -19.81 -31.75 -10.96
C ALA A 376 -19.29 -31.35 -12.35
N GLY A 377 -18.11 -30.74 -12.39
CA GLY A 377 -17.46 -30.24 -13.61
C GLY A 377 -17.94 -28.86 -14.09
N GLN A 378 -18.97 -28.29 -13.49
CA GLN A 378 -19.36 -26.91 -13.77
C GLN A 378 -18.51 -25.90 -13.00
N ARG A 379 -18.20 -24.77 -13.63
CA ARG A 379 -17.58 -23.66 -12.94
C ARG A 379 -18.58 -22.97 -12.02
N VAL A 380 -18.15 -22.53 -10.84
CA VAL A 380 -19.05 -21.99 -9.79
C VAL A 380 -19.98 -20.87 -10.30
N TRP A 381 -19.47 -19.97 -11.15
CA TRP A 381 -20.27 -18.89 -11.72
C TRP A 381 -21.38 -19.39 -12.67
N ALA A 382 -21.10 -20.42 -13.45
CA ALA A 382 -22.08 -21.06 -14.31
C ALA A 382 -23.09 -21.88 -13.51
N ALA A 383 -22.63 -22.55 -12.46
CA ALA A 383 -23.45 -23.37 -11.58
C ALA A 383 -24.53 -22.56 -10.84
N ASN A 384 -24.31 -21.28 -10.54
CA ASN A 384 -25.34 -20.42 -9.96
C ASN A 384 -26.66 -20.47 -10.74
N LYS A 385 -26.59 -20.35 -12.06
CA LYS A 385 -27.79 -20.35 -12.94
C LYS A 385 -28.42 -21.72 -13.02
N THR A 386 -27.60 -22.76 -13.13
CA THR A 386 -28.09 -24.14 -13.25
C THR A 386 -28.76 -24.59 -11.96
N ILE A 387 -28.16 -24.37 -10.84
CA ILE A 387 -28.71 -24.72 -9.52
C ILE A 387 -30.00 -23.94 -9.25
N LEU A 388 -30.01 -22.63 -9.52
CA LEU A 388 -31.20 -21.80 -9.34
C LEU A 388 -32.37 -22.28 -10.19
N ALA A 389 -32.14 -22.64 -11.46
CA ALA A 389 -33.18 -23.15 -12.34
C ALA A 389 -33.80 -24.45 -11.79
N ASP A 390 -32.96 -25.41 -11.38
CA ASP A 390 -33.39 -26.70 -10.85
C ASP A 390 -34.15 -26.53 -9.50
N LEU A 391 -33.69 -25.67 -8.63
CA LEU A 391 -34.38 -25.37 -7.36
C LEU A 391 -35.71 -24.67 -7.56
N THR A 392 -35.82 -23.83 -8.56
CA THR A 392 -37.06 -23.18 -8.94
C THR A 392 -38.08 -24.22 -9.49
N GLU A 393 -37.62 -25.10 -10.37
CA GLU A 393 -38.45 -26.20 -10.94
C GLU A 393 -38.92 -27.17 -9.86
N SER A 394 -38.08 -27.48 -8.88
CA SER A 394 -38.43 -28.37 -7.76
C SER A 394 -39.35 -27.71 -6.72
N GLY A 395 -39.61 -26.40 -6.81
CA GLY A 395 -40.39 -25.65 -5.84
C GLY A 395 -39.65 -25.36 -4.52
N ALA A 396 -38.33 -25.55 -4.48
CA ALA A 396 -37.52 -25.24 -3.29
C ALA A 396 -37.25 -23.74 -3.10
N VAL A 397 -37.29 -22.95 -4.17
CA VAL A 397 -37.15 -21.48 -4.10
C VAL A 397 -38.50 -20.85 -3.79
N MET A 398 -38.58 -20.12 -2.68
CA MET A 398 -39.74 -19.35 -2.29
C MET A 398 -39.78 -17.97 -2.93
N GLY A 399 -38.67 -17.35 -3.12
CA GLY A 399 -38.54 -16.02 -3.69
C GLY A 399 -37.14 -15.74 -4.18
N GLN A 400 -37.05 -14.78 -5.12
CA GLN A 400 -35.80 -14.33 -5.72
C GLN A 400 -35.81 -12.81 -5.80
N VAL A 401 -34.72 -12.18 -5.41
CA VAL A 401 -34.55 -10.73 -5.47
C VAL A 401 -33.20 -10.42 -6.12
N HIS A 402 -33.22 -9.63 -7.18
CA HIS A 402 -31.99 -9.15 -7.83
C HIS A 402 -31.38 -8.04 -6.99
N ILE A 403 -30.11 -8.17 -6.63
CA ILE A 403 -29.38 -7.20 -5.82
C ILE A 403 -28.03 -6.84 -6.43
N LYS A 404 -27.57 -5.63 -6.13
CA LYS A 404 -26.19 -5.17 -6.38
C LYS A 404 -25.47 -5.07 -5.07
N HIS A 405 -24.25 -5.58 -5.02
CA HIS A 405 -23.44 -5.52 -3.82
C HIS A 405 -21.96 -5.40 -4.16
N GLN A 406 -21.17 -4.97 -3.17
CA GLN A 406 -19.72 -4.94 -3.28
C GLN A 406 -19.19 -6.36 -3.08
N TYR A 407 -18.43 -6.86 -4.06
CA TYR A 407 -17.86 -8.20 -4.04
C TYR A 407 -16.34 -8.16 -4.21
N PRO A 408 -15.58 -9.01 -3.49
CA PRO A 408 -14.13 -9.03 -3.60
C PRO A 408 -13.67 -9.64 -4.93
N HIS A 409 -12.72 -8.95 -5.57
CA HIS A 409 -12.07 -9.35 -6.80
C HIS A 409 -10.56 -9.49 -6.57
N CYS A 410 -9.92 -10.31 -7.36
CA CYS A 410 -8.47 -10.44 -7.34
C CYS A 410 -7.81 -9.14 -7.85
N TRP A 411 -6.93 -8.57 -7.07
CA TRP A 411 -6.21 -7.33 -7.40
C TRP A 411 -5.42 -7.40 -8.71
N ARG A 412 -5.23 -8.61 -9.25
CA ARG A 412 -4.36 -8.83 -10.40
C ARG A 412 -5.10 -9.21 -11.67
N CYS A 413 -5.98 -10.20 -11.63
CA CYS A 413 -6.78 -10.58 -12.79
C CYS A 413 -8.12 -9.84 -12.85
N HIS A 414 -8.50 -9.13 -11.77
CA HIS A 414 -9.74 -8.37 -11.62
C HIS A 414 -11.02 -9.20 -11.75
N HIS A 415 -10.90 -10.52 -11.65
CA HIS A 415 -12.05 -11.42 -11.64
C HIS A 415 -12.54 -11.65 -10.20
N PRO A 416 -13.84 -11.98 -10.03
CA PRO A 416 -14.37 -12.32 -8.71
C PRO A 416 -13.61 -13.49 -8.09
N ILE A 417 -13.37 -13.40 -6.78
CA ILE A 417 -12.76 -14.46 -6.00
C ILE A 417 -13.82 -15.34 -5.32
N ILE A 418 -13.39 -16.43 -4.71
CA ILE A 418 -14.23 -17.25 -3.84
C ILE A 418 -13.57 -17.38 -2.46
N PHE A 419 -14.37 -17.73 -1.44
CA PHE A 419 -13.83 -18.26 -0.20
C PHE A 419 -13.69 -19.77 -0.35
N ARG A 420 -12.53 -20.33 -0.02
CA ARG A 420 -12.27 -21.76 -0.16
C ARG A 420 -11.37 -22.23 1.00
N ALA A 421 -11.83 -23.21 1.74
CA ALA A 421 -10.99 -23.84 2.77
C ALA A 421 -9.89 -24.65 2.11
N THR A 422 -8.66 -24.34 2.45
CA THR A 422 -7.44 -25.02 1.98
C THR A 422 -6.44 -25.15 3.12
N GLU A 423 -5.55 -26.13 3.03
CA GLU A 423 -4.40 -26.18 3.93
C GLU A 423 -3.38 -25.12 3.52
N GLN A 424 -3.16 -24.17 4.41
CA GLN A 424 -2.26 -23.03 4.18
C GLN A 424 -1.39 -22.81 5.42
N TRP A 425 -0.33 -22.04 5.25
CA TRP A 425 0.45 -21.49 6.35
C TRP A 425 -0.13 -20.15 6.79
N PHE A 426 -0.33 -20.02 8.10
CA PHE A 426 -0.89 -18.83 8.72
C PHE A 426 0.02 -18.25 9.77
N CYS A 427 -0.01 -16.92 9.91
CA CYS A 427 0.48 -16.22 11.08
C CYS A 427 -0.70 -15.84 11.97
N SER A 428 -0.68 -16.31 13.22
CA SER A 428 -1.73 -16.02 14.20
C SER A 428 -1.55 -14.62 14.79
N ILE A 429 -2.36 -13.68 14.32
CA ILE A 429 -2.34 -12.30 14.83
C ILE A 429 -2.85 -12.23 16.28
N ALA A 430 -3.83 -13.05 16.62
CA ALA A 430 -4.43 -13.07 17.95
C ALA A 430 -3.40 -13.29 19.08
N LYS A 431 -2.33 -14.04 18.82
CA LYS A 431 -1.33 -14.40 19.85
C LYS A 431 -0.45 -13.22 20.29
N PHE A 432 -0.31 -12.18 19.46
CA PHE A 432 0.51 -11.01 19.78
C PHE A 432 -0.19 -9.66 19.46
N ARG A 433 -1.51 -9.68 19.26
CA ARG A 433 -2.30 -8.47 18.94
C ARG A 433 -2.13 -7.37 19.98
N GLU A 434 -2.12 -7.70 21.27
CA GLU A 434 -1.93 -6.70 22.33
C GLU A 434 -0.54 -6.04 22.27
N ASP A 435 0.49 -6.79 21.90
CA ASP A 435 1.83 -6.23 21.71
C ASP A 435 1.87 -5.31 20.48
N VAL A 436 1.10 -5.63 19.44
CA VAL A 436 0.94 -4.73 18.28
C VAL A 436 0.25 -3.42 18.69
N TYR A 437 -0.79 -3.47 19.51
CA TYR A 437 -1.45 -2.25 20.01
C TYR A 437 -0.50 -1.38 20.81
N LYS A 438 0.31 -1.96 21.69
CA LYS A 438 1.35 -1.24 22.43
C LYS A 438 2.38 -0.59 21.49
N ALA A 439 2.80 -1.31 20.46
CA ALA A 439 3.72 -0.77 19.46
C ALA A 439 3.12 0.41 18.70
N ILE A 440 1.86 0.33 18.30
CA ILE A 440 1.14 1.44 17.62
C ILE A 440 1.12 2.70 18.50
N ASP A 441 0.95 2.55 19.82
CA ASP A 441 0.93 3.67 20.77
C ASP A 441 2.29 4.37 20.88
N THR A 442 3.39 3.75 20.49
CA THR A 442 4.74 4.36 20.51
C THR A 442 5.05 5.19 19.28
N VAL A 443 4.23 5.12 18.24
CA VAL A 443 4.48 5.71 16.92
C VAL A 443 3.80 7.09 16.82
N THR A 444 4.49 8.05 16.23
CA THR A 444 3.90 9.33 15.83
C THR A 444 3.23 9.19 14.47
N TRP A 445 1.91 9.33 14.44
CA TRP A 445 1.11 9.23 13.22
C TRP A 445 0.80 10.61 12.65
N MET A 446 1.06 10.78 11.35
CA MET A 446 0.83 12.03 10.62
C MET A 446 0.07 11.72 9.32
N PRO A 447 -1.22 12.09 9.17
CA PRO A 447 -2.10 12.67 10.20
C PRO A 447 -2.36 11.73 11.40
N ASP A 448 -2.80 12.31 12.52
CA ASP A 448 -3.01 11.59 13.79
C ASP A 448 -4.10 10.50 13.73
N TRP A 449 -5.08 10.61 12.84
CA TRP A 449 -6.09 9.57 12.62
C TRP A 449 -5.50 8.22 12.19
N GLY A 450 -4.25 8.20 11.71
CA GLY A 450 -3.53 6.98 11.35
C GLY A 450 -3.40 5.99 12.52
N HIS A 451 -3.29 6.49 13.76
CA HIS A 451 -3.27 5.69 14.97
C HIS A 451 -4.53 4.81 15.10
N ASP A 452 -5.69 5.42 15.08
CA ASP A 452 -6.96 4.70 15.24
C ASP A 452 -7.27 3.81 14.03
N ARG A 453 -6.89 4.27 12.84
CA ARG A 453 -7.03 3.46 11.62
C ARG A 453 -6.19 2.19 11.70
N MET A 454 -4.93 2.27 12.11
CA MET A 454 -4.08 1.08 12.26
C MET A 454 -4.61 0.14 13.34
N LYS A 455 -5.02 0.67 14.50
CA LYS A 455 -5.66 -0.15 15.54
C LYS A 455 -6.90 -0.87 15.05
N GLY A 456 -7.77 -0.18 14.32
CA GLY A 456 -8.96 -0.77 13.71
C GLY A 456 -8.63 -1.89 12.73
N MET A 457 -7.65 -1.67 11.84
CA MET A 457 -7.19 -2.67 10.88
C MET A 457 -6.67 -3.94 11.56
N VAL A 458 -5.87 -3.79 12.62
CA VAL A 458 -5.31 -4.93 13.39
C VAL A 458 -6.39 -5.65 14.22
N ARG A 459 -7.33 -4.89 14.80
CA ARG A 459 -8.46 -5.46 15.54
C ARG A 459 -9.30 -6.40 14.68
N ASP A 460 -9.62 -5.95 13.48
CA ASP A 460 -10.53 -6.65 12.57
C ASP A 460 -9.83 -7.69 11.71
N ARG A 461 -8.50 -7.79 11.82
CA ARG A 461 -7.72 -8.71 11.02
C ARG A 461 -7.85 -10.15 11.49
N ASN A 462 -8.16 -11.03 10.55
CA ASN A 462 -8.02 -12.47 10.70
C ASN A 462 -6.54 -12.90 10.65
N ASP A 463 -6.26 -14.17 10.93
CA ASP A 463 -4.92 -14.72 10.76
C ASP A 463 -4.41 -14.49 9.33
N TRP A 464 -3.15 -14.11 9.24
CA TRP A 464 -2.52 -13.80 7.97
C TRP A 464 -2.14 -15.08 7.23
N CYS A 465 -2.78 -15.35 6.09
CA CYS A 465 -2.39 -16.43 5.18
C CYS A 465 -1.09 -16.04 4.46
N ILE A 466 0.02 -16.68 4.82
CA ILE A 466 1.35 -16.35 4.30
C ILE A 466 1.81 -17.22 3.14
N SER A 467 1.14 -18.32 2.84
CA SER A 467 1.50 -19.20 1.72
C SER A 467 0.77 -18.85 0.44
N ARG A 468 1.48 -19.00 -0.70
CA ARG A 468 0.95 -18.80 -2.05
C ARG A 468 1.36 -19.97 -2.94
N GLN A 469 0.45 -20.41 -3.78
CA GLN A 469 0.63 -21.53 -4.72
C GLN A 469 1.23 -21.02 -6.04
N ARG A 470 2.35 -20.32 -5.93
CA ARG A 470 3.10 -19.72 -7.05
C ARG A 470 4.56 -20.09 -6.97
N THR A 471 5.33 -19.70 -7.98
CA THR A 471 6.75 -20.11 -8.12
C THR A 471 7.71 -18.94 -7.88
N TRP A 472 7.34 -17.72 -8.30
CA TRP A 472 8.22 -16.56 -8.18
C TRP A 472 8.06 -15.87 -6.82
N GLY A 473 8.85 -16.27 -5.87
CA GLY A 473 8.88 -15.73 -4.51
C GLY A 473 9.83 -16.50 -3.64
N VAL A 474 9.86 -16.17 -2.35
CA VAL A 474 10.69 -16.86 -1.36
C VAL A 474 9.97 -18.12 -0.89
N PRO A 475 10.54 -19.30 -1.06
CA PRO A 475 9.92 -20.55 -0.64
C PRO A 475 9.65 -20.61 0.87
N ILE A 476 8.56 -21.24 1.25
CA ILE A 476 8.28 -21.60 2.65
C ILE A 476 9.33 -22.63 3.10
N PRO A 477 10.14 -22.37 4.14
CA PRO A 477 11.27 -23.22 4.52
C PRO A 477 10.82 -24.38 5.42
N ALA A 478 9.82 -25.14 4.98
CA ALA A 478 9.26 -26.27 5.70
C ALA A 478 9.60 -27.59 5.00
N PHE A 479 9.91 -28.60 5.83
CA PHE A 479 10.10 -29.97 5.38
C PHE A 479 8.96 -30.84 5.91
N TYR A 480 8.65 -31.91 5.21
CA TYR A 480 7.64 -32.88 5.64
C TYR A 480 8.25 -34.27 5.74
N CYS A 481 7.98 -34.95 6.85
CA CYS A 481 8.35 -36.34 7.02
C CYS A 481 7.62 -37.23 6.02
N LYS A 482 8.33 -37.98 5.17
CA LYS A 482 7.72 -38.89 4.19
C LYS A 482 6.85 -39.95 4.83
N LYS A 483 7.16 -40.38 6.08
CA LYS A 483 6.46 -41.44 6.77
C LYS A 483 5.15 -41.02 7.41
N CYS A 484 5.10 -39.89 8.09
CA CYS A 484 3.92 -39.46 8.87
C CYS A 484 3.29 -38.16 8.37
N GLY A 485 3.87 -37.47 7.37
CA GLY A 485 3.36 -36.21 6.81
C GLY A 485 3.50 -34.99 7.71
N THR A 486 4.07 -35.13 8.89
CA THR A 486 4.23 -34.00 9.84
C THR A 486 5.28 -33.02 9.31
N TYR A 487 4.99 -31.74 9.37
CA TYR A 487 5.96 -30.72 9.02
C TYR A 487 7.06 -30.59 10.08
N HIS A 488 8.22 -30.16 9.65
CA HIS A 488 9.41 -30.04 10.48
C HIS A 488 10.11 -28.70 10.21
N ILE A 489 10.15 -27.84 11.22
CA ILE A 489 10.82 -26.54 11.21
C ILE A 489 11.56 -26.42 12.54
N THR A 490 12.89 -26.38 12.51
CA THR A 490 13.75 -26.23 13.68
C THR A 490 14.73 -25.08 13.47
N ASP A 491 15.40 -24.64 14.54
CA ASP A 491 16.48 -23.65 14.42
C ASP A 491 17.57 -24.14 13.46
N ALA A 492 17.87 -25.44 13.46
CA ALA A 492 18.86 -26.03 12.57
C ALA A 492 18.43 -26.03 11.10
N THR A 493 17.15 -26.38 10.81
CA THR A 493 16.64 -26.34 9.42
C THR A 493 16.54 -24.92 8.90
N ILE A 494 16.10 -23.97 9.70
CA ILE A 494 16.03 -22.54 9.34
C ILE A 494 17.44 -22.01 9.04
N LYS A 495 18.41 -22.31 9.90
CA LYS A 495 19.81 -21.89 9.66
C LYS A 495 20.35 -22.49 8.37
N ALA A 496 20.12 -23.77 8.10
CA ALA A 496 20.58 -24.41 6.88
C ALA A 496 19.99 -23.78 5.62
N VAL A 497 18.69 -23.47 5.62
CA VAL A 497 18.02 -22.80 4.49
C VAL A 497 18.54 -21.37 4.33
N SER A 498 18.67 -20.62 5.42
CA SER A 498 19.19 -19.26 5.39
C SER A 498 20.61 -19.20 4.84
N ASP A 499 21.50 -20.06 5.34
CA ASP A 499 22.90 -20.14 4.88
C ASP A 499 22.97 -20.49 3.37
N LEU A 500 22.14 -21.42 2.92
CA LEU A 500 22.06 -21.81 1.52
C LEU A 500 21.56 -20.65 0.64
N PHE A 501 20.51 -19.96 1.06
CA PHE A 501 19.96 -18.82 0.31
C PHE A 501 20.93 -17.64 0.29
N ARG A 502 21.65 -17.40 1.38
CA ARG A 502 22.67 -16.34 1.43
C ARG A 502 23.79 -16.59 0.42
N LYS A 503 24.11 -17.85 0.18
CA LYS A 503 25.17 -18.26 -0.75
C LYS A 503 24.70 -18.30 -2.20
N GLU A 504 23.54 -18.88 -2.48
CA GLU A 504 23.08 -19.23 -3.82
C GLU A 504 21.74 -18.60 -4.23
N GLY A 505 21.06 -17.89 -3.32
CA GLY A 505 19.70 -17.39 -3.53
C GLY A 505 18.63 -18.47 -3.36
N SER A 506 17.36 -18.06 -3.41
CA SER A 506 16.24 -18.97 -3.21
C SER A 506 16.00 -19.97 -4.36
N ASP A 507 16.63 -19.78 -5.50
CA ASP A 507 16.65 -20.77 -6.59
C ASP A 507 17.21 -22.12 -6.13
N ALA A 508 18.09 -22.12 -5.12
CA ALA A 508 18.63 -23.32 -4.51
C ALA A 508 17.56 -24.28 -3.96
N TRP A 509 16.42 -23.74 -3.52
CA TRP A 509 15.28 -24.57 -3.06
C TRP A 509 14.74 -25.49 -4.16
N TYR A 510 14.78 -25.04 -5.41
CA TYR A 510 14.32 -25.80 -6.57
C TYR A 510 15.42 -26.64 -7.26
N LYS A 511 16.69 -26.33 -6.92
CA LYS A 511 17.85 -27.00 -7.47
C LYS A 511 18.24 -28.26 -6.70
N TYR A 512 18.08 -28.24 -5.37
CA TYR A 512 18.48 -29.32 -4.46
C TYR A 512 17.29 -30.09 -3.91
N GLU A 513 17.50 -31.40 -3.64
CA GLU A 513 16.50 -32.20 -2.94
C GLU A 513 16.50 -31.91 -1.44
N ALA A 514 15.43 -32.34 -0.74
CA ALA A 514 15.24 -32.07 0.69
C ALA A 514 16.41 -32.59 1.53
N GLU A 515 16.88 -33.79 1.21
CA GLU A 515 17.98 -34.46 1.92
C GLU A 515 19.34 -33.75 1.73
N GLN A 516 19.50 -32.97 0.67
CA GLN A 516 20.69 -32.17 0.42
C GLN A 516 20.69 -30.84 1.17
N ILE A 517 19.52 -30.35 1.59
CA ILE A 517 19.36 -29.08 2.29
C ILE A 517 19.30 -29.28 3.79
N ILE A 518 18.53 -30.27 4.24
CA ILE A 518 18.31 -30.53 5.66
C ILE A 518 19.61 -30.97 6.34
N PRO A 519 19.93 -30.49 7.56
CA PRO A 519 21.14 -30.88 8.25
C PRO A 519 21.16 -32.38 8.56
N ALA A 520 22.37 -32.97 8.53
CA ALA A 520 22.57 -34.36 8.92
C ALA A 520 22.17 -34.58 10.39
N GLY A 521 21.43 -35.67 10.63
CA GLY A 521 20.99 -36.02 11.99
C GLY A 521 19.62 -35.50 12.39
N GLU A 522 18.96 -34.68 11.54
CA GLU A 522 17.57 -34.28 11.75
C GLU A 522 16.64 -35.49 11.62
N VAL A 523 15.77 -35.67 12.61
CA VAL A 523 14.78 -36.74 12.66
C VAL A 523 13.40 -36.16 12.97
N CYS A 524 12.36 -36.81 12.46
CA CYS A 524 11.00 -36.42 12.75
C CYS A 524 10.66 -36.62 14.24
N GLU A 525 10.26 -35.57 14.92
CA GLU A 525 9.90 -35.60 16.35
C GLU A 525 8.75 -36.55 16.63
N LYS A 526 7.83 -36.74 15.67
CA LYS A 526 6.65 -37.60 15.86
C LYS A 526 6.93 -39.09 15.67
N CYS A 527 7.74 -39.47 14.67
CA CYS A 527 7.90 -40.88 14.29
C CYS A 527 9.37 -41.33 14.15
N GLY A 528 10.35 -40.47 14.39
CA GLY A 528 11.78 -40.77 14.34
C GLY A 528 12.36 -41.04 12.94
N ALA A 529 11.59 -40.92 11.88
CA ALA A 529 12.07 -41.09 10.50
C ALA A 529 12.94 -39.92 10.05
N SER A 530 13.82 -40.14 9.04
CA SER A 530 14.78 -39.16 8.54
C SER A 530 14.67 -38.92 7.05
N GLU A 531 13.56 -39.29 6.44
CA GLU A 531 13.26 -39.03 5.01
C GLU A 531 12.29 -37.86 4.87
N TRP A 532 12.61 -36.94 3.95
CA TRP A 532 11.97 -35.63 3.88
C TRP A 532 11.51 -35.26 2.47
N THR A 533 10.44 -34.47 2.41
CA THR A 533 10.06 -33.67 1.24
C THR A 533 10.05 -32.20 1.61
N LYS A 534 10.07 -31.33 0.59
CA LYS A 534 10.04 -29.86 0.77
C LYS A 534 8.63 -29.33 0.53
N ASP A 535 8.32 -28.19 1.16
CA ASP A 535 7.14 -27.41 0.81
C ASP A 535 7.25 -26.88 -0.62
N THR A 536 6.12 -26.76 -1.31
CA THR A 536 6.03 -26.28 -2.71
C THR A 536 5.50 -24.87 -2.84
N ASP A 537 5.04 -24.27 -1.75
CA ASP A 537 4.51 -22.92 -1.71
C ASP A 537 5.59 -21.88 -1.49
N ILE A 538 5.28 -20.65 -1.88
CA ILE A 538 6.10 -19.47 -1.60
C ILE A 538 5.43 -18.60 -0.54
N MET A 539 6.18 -17.70 0.07
CA MET A 539 5.64 -16.70 0.99
C MET A 539 4.89 -15.61 0.22
N ASP A 540 3.88 -15.05 0.86
CA ASP A 540 3.23 -13.82 0.45
C ASP A 540 4.27 -12.70 0.23
N VAL A 541 4.15 -11.97 -0.86
CA VAL A 541 5.05 -10.85 -1.19
C VAL A 541 5.06 -9.77 -0.10
N TRP A 542 3.94 -9.61 0.62
CA TRP A 542 3.87 -8.70 1.77
C TRP A 542 4.71 -9.15 2.97
N PHE A 543 5.06 -10.43 3.03
CA PHE A 543 6.06 -10.90 3.99
C PHE A 543 7.47 -10.49 3.57
N ASP A 544 7.77 -10.49 2.29
CA ASP A 544 9.06 -10.00 1.74
C ASP A 544 9.25 -8.53 2.14
N SER A 545 8.35 -7.65 1.70
CA SER A 545 8.42 -6.22 2.03
C SER A 545 8.25 -5.96 3.53
N GLY A 546 7.46 -6.76 4.23
CA GLY A 546 7.33 -6.70 5.68
C GLY A 546 8.62 -7.01 6.44
N SER A 547 9.55 -7.74 5.83
CA SER A 547 10.85 -8.11 6.43
C SER A 547 11.96 -7.08 6.23
N THR A 548 11.70 -5.96 5.54
CA THR A 548 12.73 -4.95 5.22
C THR A 548 13.37 -4.33 6.47
N HIS A 549 12.65 -4.23 7.58
CA HIS A 549 13.21 -3.73 8.83
C HIS A 549 14.41 -4.56 9.32
N ALA A 550 14.45 -5.85 9.03
CA ALA A 550 15.56 -6.74 9.33
C ALA A 550 16.54 -6.87 8.15
N ALA A 551 16.00 -7.15 6.96
CA ALA A 551 16.83 -7.43 5.78
C ALA A 551 17.51 -6.18 5.19
N VAL A 552 17.04 -4.98 5.52
CA VAL A 552 17.60 -3.71 5.04
C VAL A 552 18.10 -2.86 6.19
N LEU A 553 17.24 -2.47 7.14
CA LEU A 553 17.63 -1.53 8.21
C LEU A 553 18.71 -2.08 9.13
N GLU A 554 18.70 -3.37 9.43
CA GLU A 554 19.72 -4.00 10.29
C GLU A 554 20.96 -4.48 9.53
N GLU A 555 20.77 -4.90 8.28
CA GLU A 555 21.87 -5.48 7.49
C GLU A 555 22.79 -4.44 6.86
N ARG A 556 22.29 -3.23 6.60
CA ARG A 556 23.06 -2.16 5.98
C ARG A 556 23.72 -1.27 7.04
N PRO A 557 25.06 -1.10 7.01
CA PRO A 557 25.78 -0.34 8.03
C PRO A 557 25.42 1.15 8.02
N GLU A 558 25.00 1.71 6.88
CA GLU A 558 24.57 3.10 6.72
C GLU A 558 23.17 3.39 7.27
N LEU A 559 22.39 2.35 7.56
CA LEU A 559 21.02 2.44 8.08
C LEU A 559 20.96 1.98 9.54
N ARG A 560 19.80 2.14 10.17
CA ARG A 560 19.55 1.61 11.50
C ARG A 560 18.08 1.22 11.70
N PHE A 561 17.87 0.35 12.66
CA PHE A 561 16.55 -0.04 13.16
C PHE A 561 16.29 0.60 14.55
N PRO A 562 15.08 1.09 14.84
CA PRO A 562 13.99 1.34 13.90
C PRO A 562 14.26 2.54 12.99
N ALA A 563 13.53 2.63 11.88
CA ALA A 563 13.54 3.82 11.04
C ALA A 563 12.94 5.02 11.78
N ASP A 564 13.36 6.23 11.44
CA ASP A 564 12.72 7.45 11.95
C ASP A 564 11.35 7.66 11.31
N MET A 565 11.21 7.32 10.02
CA MET A 565 9.97 7.53 9.28
C MET A 565 9.73 6.45 8.22
N TYR A 566 8.45 6.01 8.12
CA TYR A 566 7.85 5.42 6.93
C TYR A 566 6.89 6.43 6.32
N MET A 567 6.95 6.64 5.01
CA MET A 567 6.06 7.56 4.31
C MET A 567 5.54 6.91 3.03
N GLU A 568 4.24 6.67 2.98
CA GLU A 568 3.55 6.03 1.86
C GLU A 568 2.10 6.53 1.77
N GLY A 569 1.35 6.03 0.78
CA GLY A 569 -0.08 6.29 0.62
C GLY A 569 -0.97 5.61 1.66
N GLY A 570 -2.21 6.04 1.74
CA GLY A 570 -3.19 5.55 2.71
C GLY A 570 -3.60 4.08 2.52
N ASP A 571 -3.39 3.52 1.33
CA ASP A 571 -3.58 2.09 1.05
C ASP A 571 -2.62 1.21 1.85
N GLN A 572 -1.47 1.74 2.26
CA GLN A 572 -0.44 0.99 2.96
C GLN A 572 -0.77 0.68 4.43
N PHE A 573 -1.85 1.19 4.97
CA PHE A 573 -2.39 0.70 6.25
C PHE A 573 -2.81 -0.78 6.18
N ARG A 574 -3.21 -1.26 5.01
CA ARG A 574 -3.44 -2.70 4.72
C ARG A 574 -2.23 -3.39 4.11
N GLY A 575 -1.24 -2.65 3.65
CA GLY A 575 -0.05 -3.16 3.00
C GLY A 575 1.19 -3.09 3.89
N TRP A 576 2.18 -2.33 3.46
CA TRP A 576 3.51 -2.31 4.03
C TRP A 576 3.57 -1.75 5.47
N PHE A 577 2.81 -0.71 5.80
CA PHE A 577 2.75 -0.21 7.18
C PHE A 577 2.34 -1.31 8.16
N GLN A 578 1.40 -2.15 7.76
CA GLN A 578 0.89 -3.22 8.60
C GLN A 578 1.79 -4.45 8.57
N SER A 579 2.20 -4.94 7.39
CA SER A 579 3.05 -6.14 7.29
C SER A 579 4.40 -5.95 7.98
N SER A 580 5.01 -4.77 7.83
CA SER A 580 6.25 -4.42 8.51
C SER A 580 6.08 -4.33 10.04
N LEU A 581 4.96 -3.76 10.50
CA LEU A 581 4.60 -3.70 11.91
C LEU A 581 4.42 -5.09 12.51
N LEU A 582 3.65 -5.94 11.86
CA LEU A 582 3.36 -7.30 12.34
C LEU A 582 4.62 -8.15 12.45
N THR A 583 5.46 -8.17 11.43
CA THR A 583 6.70 -8.95 11.43
C THR A 583 7.71 -8.40 12.43
N SER A 584 7.80 -7.09 12.61
CA SER A 584 8.68 -6.45 13.59
C SER A 584 8.24 -6.74 15.02
N VAL A 585 6.96 -6.58 15.34
CA VAL A 585 6.43 -6.91 16.67
C VAL A 585 6.57 -8.40 16.97
N ALA A 586 6.23 -9.26 16.02
CA ALA A 586 6.36 -10.72 16.18
C ALA A 586 7.81 -11.16 16.42
N SER A 587 8.79 -10.57 15.73
CA SER A 587 10.20 -10.94 15.86
C SER A 587 10.95 -10.18 16.95
N LYS A 588 10.67 -8.89 17.17
CA LYS A 588 11.44 -7.98 18.02
C LYS A 588 10.66 -7.33 19.16
N GLY A 589 9.33 -7.41 19.15
CA GLY A 589 8.47 -6.84 20.19
C GLY A 589 8.26 -5.32 20.09
N CYS A 590 8.66 -4.67 19.01
CA CYS A 590 8.51 -3.23 18.81
C CYS A 590 8.17 -2.86 17.38
N ALA A 591 7.68 -1.63 17.16
CA ALA A 591 7.42 -1.09 15.84
C ALA A 591 8.73 -0.87 15.05
N PRO A 592 8.71 -1.02 13.72
CA PRO A 592 9.89 -0.83 12.87
C PRO A 592 10.16 0.63 12.54
N TYR A 593 9.27 1.54 12.94
CA TYR A 593 9.31 2.97 12.66
C TYR A 593 8.92 3.79 13.90
N LYS A 594 9.50 4.98 14.01
CA LYS A 594 9.16 5.97 15.05
C LYS A 594 7.99 6.86 14.64
N SER A 595 7.85 7.11 13.34
CA SER A 595 6.77 7.92 12.78
C SER A 595 6.29 7.34 11.45
N VAL A 596 5.01 7.62 11.13
CA VAL A 596 4.38 7.29 9.85
C VAL A 596 3.76 8.56 9.29
N LEU A 597 4.18 8.95 8.09
CA LEU A 597 3.58 10.03 7.32
C LEU A 597 2.78 9.42 6.16
N CYS A 598 1.49 9.74 6.09
CA CYS A 598 0.58 9.19 5.09
C CYS A 598 0.15 10.28 4.10
N HIS A 599 0.20 9.97 2.81
CA HIS A 599 -0.33 10.83 1.75
C HIS A 599 -1.60 10.24 1.12
N GLY A 600 -2.39 11.10 0.47
CA GLY A 600 -3.58 10.71 -0.26
C GLY A 600 -3.28 10.19 -1.68
N TRP A 601 -4.33 10.01 -2.46
CA TRP A 601 -4.26 9.57 -3.85
C TRP A 601 -4.11 10.75 -4.81
N VAL A 602 -3.56 10.49 -5.99
CA VAL A 602 -3.61 11.43 -7.10
C VAL A 602 -4.88 11.17 -7.91
N VAL A 603 -5.66 12.23 -8.09
CA VAL A 603 -6.94 12.21 -8.81
C VAL A 603 -6.91 13.23 -9.95
N ASP A 604 -7.86 13.16 -10.87
CA ASP A 604 -7.98 14.15 -11.95
C ASP A 604 -8.48 15.52 -11.43
N GLU A 605 -8.59 16.51 -12.32
CA GLU A 605 -9.04 17.86 -11.95
C GLU A 605 -10.46 17.90 -11.35
N GLN A 606 -11.29 16.90 -11.64
CA GLN A 606 -12.64 16.73 -11.10
C GLN A 606 -12.71 15.90 -9.82
N GLY A 607 -11.57 15.39 -9.34
CA GLY A 607 -11.50 14.57 -8.15
C GLY A 607 -11.81 13.09 -8.37
N LYS A 608 -11.79 12.61 -9.62
CA LYS A 608 -11.99 11.20 -9.96
C LYS A 608 -10.67 10.47 -10.11
N GLN A 609 -10.66 9.19 -9.80
CA GLN A 609 -9.49 8.34 -10.03
C GLN A 609 -9.08 8.35 -11.50
N MET A 610 -7.77 8.37 -11.74
CA MET A 610 -7.21 8.33 -13.09
C MET A 610 -7.18 6.89 -13.59
N HIS A 611 -7.75 6.66 -14.77
CA HIS A 611 -7.72 5.38 -15.47
C HIS A 611 -7.29 5.60 -16.94
N LYS A 612 -6.40 4.74 -17.44
CA LYS A 612 -5.97 4.79 -18.85
C LYS A 612 -7.16 4.66 -19.82
N SER A 613 -8.14 3.82 -19.47
CA SER A 613 -9.35 3.61 -20.26
C SER A 613 -10.28 4.82 -20.30
N ALA A 614 -10.26 5.68 -19.28
CA ALA A 614 -11.07 6.89 -19.20
C ALA A 614 -10.40 8.11 -19.87
N GLY A 615 -9.12 8.02 -20.22
CA GLY A 615 -8.36 9.11 -20.85
C GLY A 615 -8.19 10.35 -19.98
N ASN A 616 -8.42 10.25 -18.66
CA ASN A 616 -8.33 11.33 -17.69
C ASN A 616 -6.98 11.38 -16.96
N GLY A 617 -6.04 10.52 -17.33
CA GLY A 617 -4.72 10.43 -16.72
C GLY A 617 -3.72 11.44 -17.29
N VAL A 618 -2.77 11.84 -16.45
CA VAL A 618 -1.59 12.63 -16.82
C VAL A 618 -0.36 11.82 -16.46
N GLU A 619 0.57 11.63 -17.40
CA GLU A 619 1.79 10.90 -17.19
C GLU A 619 2.93 11.83 -16.76
N PRO A 620 3.81 11.45 -15.81
CA PRO A 620 4.96 12.27 -15.43
C PRO A 620 5.85 12.67 -16.59
N SER A 621 6.07 11.77 -17.55
CA SER A 621 6.88 12.01 -18.74
C SER A 621 6.34 13.14 -19.61
N GLU A 622 5.03 13.28 -19.73
CA GLU A 622 4.39 14.37 -20.49
C GLU A 622 4.65 15.72 -19.83
N ILE A 623 4.48 15.80 -18.50
CA ILE A 623 4.72 17.02 -17.75
C ILE A 623 6.21 17.41 -17.77
N ILE A 624 7.09 16.45 -17.63
CA ILE A 624 8.54 16.69 -17.71
C ILE A 624 8.93 17.22 -19.08
N LYS A 625 8.35 16.68 -20.15
CA LYS A 625 8.60 17.12 -21.53
C LYS A 625 8.16 18.55 -21.77
N ASP A 626 7.02 18.95 -21.23
CA ASP A 626 6.43 20.26 -21.46
C ASP A 626 6.95 21.32 -20.48
N TYR A 627 7.15 20.96 -19.22
CA TYR A 627 7.44 21.91 -18.14
C TYR A 627 8.73 21.62 -17.36
N GLY A 628 9.20 20.39 -17.33
CA GLY A 628 10.32 19.94 -16.50
C GLY A 628 9.90 19.35 -15.15
N ALA A 629 10.85 18.71 -14.49
CA ALA A 629 10.62 18.03 -13.22
C ALA A 629 10.38 19.00 -12.04
N ASP A 630 11.01 20.17 -12.03
CA ASP A 630 10.80 21.18 -10.98
C ASP A 630 9.34 21.62 -10.87
N ILE A 631 8.57 21.64 -11.98
CA ILE A 631 7.14 21.95 -11.95
C ILE A 631 6.34 20.84 -11.27
N ILE A 632 6.69 19.57 -11.46
CA ILE A 632 6.07 18.47 -10.72
C ILE A 632 6.42 18.59 -9.23
N ARG A 633 7.66 18.92 -8.89
CA ARG A 633 8.10 19.12 -7.52
C ARG A 633 7.35 20.28 -6.86
N LEU A 634 7.11 21.35 -7.59
CA LEU A 634 6.31 22.49 -7.12
C LEU A 634 4.84 22.10 -6.90
N TRP A 635 4.29 21.28 -7.80
CA TRP A 635 2.95 20.72 -7.64
C TRP A 635 2.79 19.95 -6.33
N VAL A 636 3.76 19.11 -6.01
CA VAL A 636 3.78 18.37 -4.74
C VAL A 636 3.80 19.34 -3.55
N ALA A 637 4.69 20.32 -3.56
CA ALA A 637 4.83 21.28 -2.47
C ALA A 637 3.60 22.21 -2.33
N SER A 638 2.97 22.58 -3.43
CA SER A 638 1.80 23.48 -3.44
C SER A 638 0.50 22.80 -2.99
N SER A 639 0.52 21.49 -2.79
CA SER A 639 -0.66 20.68 -2.46
C SER A 639 -0.67 20.28 -0.99
N ASP A 640 -1.87 20.15 -0.41
CA ASP A 640 -2.04 19.38 0.82
C ASP A 640 -2.07 17.90 0.45
N TYR A 641 -0.92 17.24 0.51
CA TYR A 641 -0.77 15.85 0.12
C TYR A 641 -1.32 14.85 1.15
N THR A 642 -1.74 15.31 2.33
CA THR A 642 -2.37 14.45 3.36
C THR A 642 -3.79 14.03 2.97
N VAL A 643 -4.36 14.69 1.97
CA VAL A 643 -5.63 14.37 1.32
C VAL A 643 -5.38 14.07 -0.16
N ASP A 644 -6.44 13.72 -0.90
CA ASP A 644 -6.32 13.46 -2.33
C ASP A 644 -5.84 14.71 -3.10
N VAL A 645 -4.87 14.51 -3.96
CA VAL A 645 -4.18 15.56 -4.71
C VAL A 645 -4.65 15.55 -6.16
N ARG A 646 -5.12 16.71 -6.63
CA ARG A 646 -5.56 16.88 -8.02
C ARG A 646 -4.37 17.11 -8.94
N ALA A 647 -4.38 16.46 -10.10
CA ALA A 647 -3.42 16.68 -11.19
C ALA A 647 -4.15 16.83 -12.51
N GLY A 648 -3.65 17.74 -13.36
CA GLY A 648 -4.21 18.01 -14.69
C GLY A 648 -3.46 19.12 -15.40
N LYS A 649 -3.68 19.23 -16.70
CA LYS A 649 -2.94 20.19 -17.55
C LYS A 649 -3.11 21.65 -17.12
N ASN A 650 -4.30 22.03 -16.67
CA ASN A 650 -4.56 23.40 -16.21
C ASN A 650 -3.82 23.71 -14.91
N ILE A 651 -3.76 22.73 -13.99
CA ILE A 651 -3.03 22.87 -12.73
C ILE A 651 -1.54 23.10 -12.99
N PHE A 652 -0.91 22.30 -13.85
CA PHE A 652 0.50 22.46 -14.20
C PHE A 652 0.78 23.76 -14.93
N LYS A 653 -0.14 24.23 -15.78
CA LYS A 653 -0.04 25.55 -16.42
C LYS A 653 -0.03 26.68 -15.38
N GLN A 654 -0.94 26.65 -14.40
CA GLN A 654 -0.99 27.65 -13.32
C GLN A 654 0.27 27.60 -12.46
N LEU A 655 0.77 26.41 -12.15
CA LEU A 655 2.02 26.25 -11.39
C LEU A 655 3.24 26.75 -12.15
N SER A 656 3.26 26.59 -13.46
CA SER A 656 4.31 27.17 -14.32
C SER A 656 4.33 28.71 -14.23
N GLU A 657 3.17 29.35 -14.12
CA GLU A 657 3.09 30.81 -13.90
C GLU A 657 3.60 31.21 -12.51
N ALA A 658 3.21 30.46 -11.45
CA ALA A 658 3.71 30.70 -10.09
C ALA A 658 5.23 30.51 -10.01
N TYR A 659 5.74 29.45 -10.62
CA TYR A 659 7.18 29.19 -10.74
C TYR A 659 7.91 30.35 -11.39
N ARG A 660 7.35 30.89 -12.48
CA ARG A 660 7.96 32.01 -13.19
C ARG A 660 8.12 33.24 -12.31
N LYS A 661 7.15 33.50 -11.42
CA LYS A 661 7.24 34.64 -10.49
C LYS A 661 8.37 34.48 -9.50
N ILE A 662 8.54 33.28 -8.94
CA ILE A 662 9.65 32.96 -8.04
C ILE A 662 10.99 33.10 -8.78
N ARG A 663 11.11 32.53 -9.95
CA ARG A 663 12.30 32.59 -10.78
C ARG A 663 12.66 34.06 -11.18
N ASN A 664 11.68 34.87 -11.53
CA ASN A 664 11.89 36.27 -11.88
C ASN A 664 12.43 37.10 -10.71
N THR A 665 12.00 36.84 -9.47
CA THR A 665 12.55 37.49 -8.28
C THR A 665 14.05 37.16 -8.14
N ALA A 666 14.43 35.89 -8.25
CA ALA A 666 15.83 35.49 -8.19
C ALA A 666 16.65 36.12 -9.33
N ARG A 667 16.10 36.12 -10.55
CA ARG A 667 16.77 36.68 -11.71
C ARG A 667 17.00 38.20 -11.57
N PHE A 668 16.02 38.93 -11.05
CA PHE A 668 16.15 40.36 -10.81
C PHE A 668 17.27 40.65 -9.81
N ILE A 669 17.33 39.91 -8.71
CA ILE A 669 18.39 40.06 -7.71
C ILE A 669 19.76 39.73 -8.32
N LEU A 670 19.90 38.59 -9.01
CA LEU A 670 21.14 38.21 -9.69
C LEU A 670 21.62 39.30 -10.66
N GLY A 671 20.71 39.86 -11.43
CA GLY A 671 21.06 40.93 -12.36
C GLY A 671 21.60 42.17 -11.69
N ASN A 672 21.11 42.52 -10.50
CA ASN A 672 21.54 43.67 -9.73
C ASN A 672 22.77 43.39 -8.84
N LEU A 673 23.23 42.14 -8.79
CA LEU A 673 24.48 41.74 -8.14
C LEU A 673 25.66 41.66 -9.15
N ASP A 674 25.46 42.10 -10.39
CA ASP A 674 26.56 42.21 -11.36
C ASP A 674 27.69 43.10 -10.83
N GLY A 675 28.90 42.53 -10.75
CA GLY A 675 30.06 43.22 -10.22
C GLY A 675 30.10 43.37 -8.69
N PHE A 676 29.16 42.77 -7.95
CA PHE A 676 29.16 42.72 -6.49
C PHE A 676 29.97 41.51 -5.98
N ASP A 677 31.00 41.81 -5.15
CA ASP A 677 31.78 40.78 -4.48
C ASP A 677 31.35 40.71 -3.00
N PRO A 678 30.67 39.65 -2.55
CA PRO A 678 30.21 39.56 -1.15
C PRO A 678 31.33 39.54 -0.14
N ASN A 679 32.56 39.23 -0.52
CA ASN A 679 33.71 39.22 0.39
C ASN A 679 34.22 40.62 0.69
N THR A 680 33.99 41.59 -0.18
CA THR A 680 34.55 42.94 -0.04
C THR A 680 33.49 44.04 -0.06
N ASP A 681 32.31 43.82 -0.65
CA ASP A 681 31.32 44.86 -0.91
C ASP A 681 30.15 44.88 0.07
N CYS A 682 30.02 43.84 0.93
CA CYS A 682 29.01 43.81 1.96
C CYS A 682 29.22 44.91 2.96
N VAL A 683 28.15 45.64 3.24
CA VAL A 683 28.17 46.71 4.28
C VAL A 683 27.64 46.16 5.61
N ALA A 684 28.06 46.86 6.71
CA ALA A 684 27.59 46.49 8.05
C ALA A 684 26.12 46.92 8.26
N ASP A 685 25.45 46.30 9.19
CA ASP A 685 23.99 46.46 9.42
C ASP A 685 23.60 47.91 9.79
N ASP A 686 24.48 48.65 10.45
CA ASP A 686 24.28 50.06 10.77
C ASP A 686 24.31 51.00 9.52
N GLN A 687 24.83 50.48 8.39
CA GLN A 687 24.90 51.19 7.13
C GLN A 687 23.69 50.88 6.22
N LEU A 688 22.82 49.97 6.63
CA LEU A 688 21.59 49.63 5.94
C LEU A 688 20.55 50.74 6.13
N GLN A 689 19.78 51.04 5.08
CA GLN A 689 18.65 51.94 5.19
C GLN A 689 17.46 51.24 5.87
N GLU A 690 16.50 52.03 6.35
CA GLU A 690 15.32 51.50 7.04
C GLU A 690 14.56 50.47 6.15
N ILE A 691 14.42 50.71 4.87
CA ILE A 691 13.76 49.83 3.91
C ILE A 691 14.55 48.54 3.75
N ASP A 692 15.88 48.54 3.83
CA ASP A 692 16.74 47.37 3.75
C ASP A 692 16.53 46.48 4.99
N ARG A 693 16.51 47.14 6.19
CA ARG A 693 16.21 46.43 7.44
C ARG A 693 14.82 45.86 7.46
N TRP A 694 13.83 46.58 6.90
CA TRP A 694 12.48 46.01 6.71
C TRP A 694 12.50 44.75 5.84
N ALA A 695 13.22 44.75 4.73
CA ALA A 695 13.34 43.62 3.83
C ALA A 695 14.01 42.42 4.54
N LEU A 696 15.02 42.65 5.38
CA LEU A 696 15.64 41.58 6.17
C LEU A 696 14.70 41.06 7.28
N ALA A 697 13.89 41.93 7.90
CA ALA A 697 12.86 41.49 8.84
C ALA A 697 11.79 40.62 8.16
N ALA A 698 11.37 40.98 6.94
CA ALA A 698 10.49 40.16 6.14
C ALA A 698 11.14 38.79 5.74
N LEU A 699 12.45 38.78 5.54
CA LEU A 699 13.21 37.55 5.34
C LEU A 699 13.25 36.68 6.62
N ASP A 700 13.41 37.29 7.78
CA ASP A 700 13.36 36.57 9.06
C ASP A 700 12.00 35.93 9.27
N ASP A 701 10.89 36.62 8.96
CA ASP A 701 9.55 36.05 9.00
C ASP A 701 9.40 34.88 8.02
N LEU A 702 9.98 34.99 6.82
CA LEU A 702 10.00 33.90 5.84
C LEU A 702 10.75 32.68 6.42
N MET A 703 11.93 32.89 7.00
CA MET A 703 12.73 31.81 7.57
C MET A 703 12.01 31.10 8.73
N VAL A 704 11.35 31.83 9.61
CA VAL A 704 10.54 31.28 10.70
C VAL A 704 9.39 30.43 10.16
N ASN A 705 8.62 30.97 9.19
CA ASN A 705 7.46 30.27 8.63
C ASN A 705 7.85 29.03 7.84
N THR A 706 8.91 29.10 7.05
CA THR A 706 9.37 27.96 6.24
C THR A 706 10.00 26.88 7.11
N SER A 707 10.78 27.25 8.11
CA SER A 707 11.32 26.30 9.08
C SER A 707 10.21 25.56 9.83
N ALA A 708 9.16 26.28 10.27
CA ALA A 708 8.00 25.67 10.90
C ALA A 708 7.24 24.72 9.94
N GLY A 709 7.15 25.06 8.66
CA GLY A 709 6.55 24.19 7.63
C GLY A 709 7.35 22.90 7.40
N TYR A 710 8.65 23.01 7.21
CA TYR A 710 9.52 21.84 7.04
C TYR A 710 9.51 20.92 8.29
N ALA A 711 9.50 21.48 9.48
CA ALA A 711 9.52 20.73 10.73
C ALA A 711 8.33 19.77 10.89
N VAL A 712 7.17 20.10 10.30
CA VAL A 712 5.95 19.30 10.33
C VAL A 712 5.60 18.70 8.97
N TYR A 713 6.51 18.78 8.02
CA TYR A 713 6.33 18.25 6.64
C TYR A 713 5.17 18.91 5.89
N ASP A 714 4.81 20.14 6.24
CA ASP A 714 3.81 20.97 5.57
C ASP A 714 4.48 21.85 4.50
N PHE A 715 4.72 21.28 3.34
CA PHE A 715 5.38 21.96 2.23
C PHE A 715 4.48 23.00 1.54
N ASN A 716 3.16 22.85 1.70
CA ASN A 716 2.20 23.86 1.25
C ASN A 716 2.42 25.19 1.97
N LYS A 717 2.66 25.16 3.27
CA LYS A 717 3.02 26.32 4.07
C LYS A 717 4.32 26.96 3.58
N VAL A 718 5.33 26.14 3.27
CA VAL A 718 6.60 26.62 2.70
C VAL A 718 6.38 27.28 1.35
N TYR A 719 5.66 26.65 0.46
CA TYR A 719 5.35 27.19 -0.88
C TYR A 719 4.63 28.52 -0.79
N HIS A 720 3.58 28.64 0.00
CA HIS A 720 2.83 29.89 0.13
C HIS A 720 3.66 30.99 0.75
N ALA A 721 4.47 30.69 1.75
CA ALA A 721 5.37 31.68 2.35
C ALA A 721 6.39 32.21 1.33
N VAL A 722 7.02 31.34 0.56
CA VAL A 722 7.99 31.68 -0.49
C VAL A 722 7.30 32.49 -1.61
N TYR A 723 6.16 32.00 -2.09
CA TYR A 723 5.43 32.69 -3.17
C TYR A 723 5.02 34.12 -2.77
N ASN A 724 4.43 34.27 -1.60
CA ASN A 724 4.01 35.58 -1.07
C ASN A 724 5.21 36.51 -0.84
N PHE A 725 6.30 35.97 -0.30
CA PHE A 725 7.53 36.77 -0.15
C PHE A 725 8.06 37.28 -1.47
N CYS A 726 8.18 36.40 -2.48
CA CYS A 726 8.67 36.76 -3.80
C CYS A 726 7.76 37.78 -4.52
N VAL A 727 6.44 37.60 -4.46
CA VAL A 727 5.49 38.43 -5.21
C VAL A 727 5.18 39.72 -4.45
N VAL A 728 4.81 39.62 -3.18
CA VAL A 728 4.30 40.77 -2.42
C VAL A 728 5.44 41.59 -1.82
N ALA A 729 6.28 40.98 -1.01
CA ALA A 729 7.34 41.68 -0.28
C ALA A 729 8.47 42.14 -1.23
N MET A 730 8.87 41.28 -2.17
CA MET A 730 9.99 41.54 -3.06
C MET A 730 9.53 42.29 -4.34
N SER A 731 8.89 41.59 -5.27
CA SER A 731 8.61 42.11 -6.59
C SER A 731 7.70 43.35 -6.61
N ASN A 732 6.64 43.34 -5.78
CA ASN A 732 5.68 44.44 -5.72
C ASN A 732 6.10 45.58 -4.79
N PHE A 733 7.11 45.40 -3.98
CA PHE A 733 7.53 46.45 -3.03
C PHE A 733 9.03 46.69 -3.04
N TYR A 734 9.81 45.88 -2.29
CA TYR A 734 11.23 46.17 -2.03
C TYR A 734 12.06 46.34 -3.32
N LEU A 735 11.94 45.38 -4.22
CA LEU A 735 12.70 45.42 -5.49
C LEU A 735 12.27 46.57 -6.39
N ASP A 736 11.03 47.01 -6.31
CA ASP A 736 10.52 48.13 -7.09
C ASP A 736 11.03 49.47 -6.53
N VAL A 737 10.90 49.71 -5.26
CA VAL A 737 11.31 50.98 -4.62
C VAL A 737 12.82 51.16 -4.55
N THR A 738 13.61 50.12 -4.67
CA THR A 738 15.07 50.20 -4.68
C THR A 738 15.70 50.46 -6.04
N LYS A 739 14.91 50.44 -7.13
CA LYS A 739 15.43 50.60 -8.49
C LYS A 739 16.25 51.86 -8.67
N ASP A 740 15.83 52.99 -8.13
CA ASP A 740 16.55 54.26 -8.25
C ASP A 740 17.93 54.15 -7.63
N ARG A 741 18.04 53.58 -6.43
CA ARG A 741 19.35 53.37 -5.76
C ARG A 741 20.24 52.41 -6.57
N LEU A 742 19.64 51.34 -7.14
CA LEU A 742 20.39 50.34 -7.88
C LEU A 742 20.87 50.83 -9.24
N TYR A 743 20.04 51.61 -9.97
CA TYR A 743 20.33 51.98 -11.33
C TYR A 743 21.03 53.32 -11.44
N CYS A 744 20.71 54.25 -10.58
CA CYS A 744 21.14 55.65 -10.72
C CYS A 744 22.29 56.08 -9.77
N THR A 745 22.76 55.20 -8.90
CA THR A 745 23.81 55.53 -7.94
C THR A 745 24.94 54.49 -7.92
N ASN A 746 26.15 54.90 -7.47
CA ASN A 746 27.30 54.04 -7.32
C ASN A 746 27.82 54.00 -5.86
N GLY A 747 27.16 54.71 -4.93
CA GLY A 747 27.62 54.91 -3.58
C GLY A 747 27.14 53.85 -2.59
N ALA A 748 27.29 54.20 -1.28
CA ALA A 748 26.94 53.37 -0.16
C ALA A 748 25.49 52.86 -0.17
N GLY A 749 24.54 53.66 -0.69
CA GLY A 749 23.14 53.29 -0.81
C GLY A 749 22.90 52.13 -1.79
N ARG A 750 23.65 52.06 -2.88
CA ARG A 750 23.62 50.93 -3.82
C ARG A 750 24.20 49.70 -3.16
N LYS A 751 25.36 49.81 -2.52
CA LYS A 751 25.99 48.67 -1.80
C LYS A 751 25.13 48.13 -0.66
N ALA A 752 24.40 49.01 0.04
CA ALA A 752 23.46 48.60 1.10
C ALA A 752 22.29 47.76 0.49
N ALA A 753 21.71 48.22 -0.61
CA ALA A 753 20.68 47.47 -1.34
C ALA A 753 21.21 46.12 -1.86
N GLN A 754 22.40 46.11 -2.46
CA GLN A 754 23.01 44.87 -2.96
C GLN A 754 23.35 43.87 -1.82
N THR A 755 23.86 44.33 -0.69
CA THR A 755 24.10 43.53 0.49
C THR A 755 22.82 42.87 0.99
N THR A 756 21.73 43.62 1.07
CA THR A 756 20.41 43.14 1.48
C THR A 756 19.88 42.09 0.47
N MET A 757 19.95 42.39 -0.81
CA MET A 757 19.52 41.47 -1.87
C MET A 757 20.35 40.19 -1.88
N TYR A 758 21.64 40.26 -1.64
CA TYR A 758 22.51 39.10 -1.55
C TYR A 758 22.12 38.20 -0.37
N LYS A 759 21.93 38.79 0.82
CA LYS A 759 21.46 38.05 1.99
C LYS A 759 20.11 37.37 1.72
N ILE A 760 19.17 38.07 1.08
CA ILE A 760 17.86 37.54 0.71
C ILE A 760 18.01 36.37 -0.28
N LEU A 761 18.82 36.52 -1.32
CA LEU A 761 18.97 35.50 -2.37
C LEU A 761 19.60 34.21 -1.80
N VAL A 762 20.64 34.34 -0.96
CA VAL A 762 21.28 33.18 -0.32
C VAL A 762 20.28 32.40 0.54
N ALA A 763 19.51 33.12 1.38
CA ALA A 763 18.54 32.46 2.25
C ALA A 763 17.37 31.88 1.46
N LEU A 764 16.82 32.61 0.49
CA LEU A 764 15.72 32.14 -0.36
C LEU A 764 16.10 30.91 -1.16
N ASP A 765 17.30 30.89 -1.72
CA ASP A 765 17.77 29.75 -2.52
C ASP A 765 17.94 28.48 -1.70
N LYS A 766 18.49 28.62 -0.48
CA LYS A 766 18.56 27.50 0.48
C LYS A 766 17.17 27.01 0.87
N ILE A 767 16.22 27.91 1.12
CA ILE A 767 14.85 27.54 1.51
C ILE A 767 14.15 26.73 0.39
N ILE A 768 14.31 27.12 -0.85
CA ILE A 768 13.65 26.44 -1.99
C ILE A 768 14.39 25.19 -2.46
N ALA A 769 15.63 24.98 -2.05
CA ALA A 769 16.48 23.89 -2.54
C ALA A 769 15.87 22.48 -2.39
N PRO A 770 15.18 22.12 -1.29
CA PRO A 770 14.53 20.84 -1.19
C PRO A 770 13.37 20.64 -2.20
N ILE A 771 12.68 21.70 -2.56
CA ILE A 771 11.50 21.67 -3.44
C ILE A 771 11.91 21.82 -4.89
N LEU A 772 12.53 22.95 -5.24
CA LEU A 772 12.98 23.27 -6.60
C LEU A 772 14.47 22.99 -6.77
N CYS A 773 14.84 21.72 -6.66
CA CYS A 773 16.25 21.31 -6.57
C CYS A 773 17.09 21.69 -7.80
N PHE A 774 16.51 21.67 -9.00
CA PHE A 774 17.22 22.07 -10.22
C PHE A 774 17.35 23.60 -10.32
N THR A 775 16.28 24.31 -10.12
CA THR A 775 16.27 25.78 -10.18
C THR A 775 17.16 26.38 -9.09
N SER A 776 17.10 25.84 -7.88
CA SER A 776 17.95 26.28 -6.77
C SER A 776 19.43 26.09 -7.10
N GLN A 777 19.83 24.96 -7.64
CA GLN A 777 21.21 24.75 -8.03
C GLN A 777 21.64 25.70 -9.19
N GLU A 778 20.75 25.98 -10.15
CA GLU A 778 21.03 26.97 -11.21
C GLU A 778 21.23 28.38 -10.63
N ILE A 779 20.38 28.81 -9.71
CA ILE A 779 20.54 30.10 -9.01
C ILE A 779 21.87 30.11 -8.25
N TRP A 780 22.18 29.05 -7.54
CA TRP A 780 23.42 28.91 -6.78
C TRP A 780 24.66 29.01 -7.67
N ASP A 781 24.63 28.40 -8.86
CA ASP A 781 25.76 28.45 -9.81
C ASP A 781 26.04 29.87 -10.33
N PHE A 782 25.01 30.71 -10.50
CA PHE A 782 25.12 32.08 -10.94
C PHE A 782 25.31 33.10 -9.81
N MET A 783 25.18 32.69 -8.58
CA MET A 783 25.30 33.55 -7.41
C MET A 783 26.76 33.89 -7.13
N PRO A 784 27.07 35.16 -6.75
CA PRO A 784 28.38 35.49 -6.19
C PRO A 784 28.66 34.63 -4.95
N LYS A 785 29.86 34.12 -4.80
CA LYS A 785 30.23 33.21 -3.69
C LYS A 785 31.10 33.91 -2.65
N THR A 786 30.80 33.65 -1.37
CA THR A 786 31.77 33.92 -0.30
C THR A 786 32.74 32.74 -0.15
N GLU A 787 33.89 33.02 0.47
CA GLU A 787 34.85 31.98 0.79
C GLU A 787 34.19 30.92 1.70
N GLY A 788 34.39 29.64 1.38
CA GLY A 788 33.85 28.51 2.14
C GLY A 788 32.44 28.01 1.69
N MET A 789 31.76 28.68 0.76
CA MET A 789 30.53 28.17 0.19
C MET A 789 30.76 26.90 -0.62
N ASN A 790 29.89 25.92 -0.46
CA ASN A 790 29.95 24.64 -1.18
C ASN A 790 29.57 24.80 -2.65
N LYS A 791 30.04 23.84 -3.48
CA LYS A 791 29.65 23.78 -4.89
C LYS A 791 28.15 23.54 -5.08
N TYR A 792 27.57 22.69 -4.26
CA TYR A 792 26.16 22.33 -4.32
C TYR A 792 25.39 22.94 -3.15
N VAL A 793 24.24 23.54 -3.44
CA VAL A 793 23.40 24.20 -2.42
C VAL A 793 22.90 23.22 -1.37
N VAL A 794 22.67 21.94 -1.73
CA VAL A 794 22.19 20.93 -0.77
C VAL A 794 23.23 20.59 0.31
N PHE A 795 24.49 20.98 0.14
CA PHE A 795 25.53 20.82 1.17
C PHE A 795 25.53 21.96 2.20
N GLU A 796 24.78 23.02 1.93
CA GLU A 796 24.66 24.16 2.85
C GLU A 796 23.64 23.86 3.97
N GLU A 797 23.81 24.58 5.07
CA GLU A 797 22.81 24.53 6.15
C GLU A 797 21.62 25.41 5.85
N MET A 798 20.43 25.01 6.29
CA MET A 798 19.22 25.84 6.23
C MET A 798 19.44 27.15 6.96
N PRO A 799 18.96 28.30 6.40
CA PRO A 799 19.14 29.58 7.05
C PRO A 799 18.28 29.68 8.33
N LYS A 800 18.81 30.39 9.31
CA LYS A 800 18.11 30.65 10.60
C LYS A 800 17.85 32.11 10.70
N ALA A 801 16.66 32.47 11.20
CA ALA A 801 16.33 33.85 11.58
C ALA A 801 17.34 34.38 12.63
N GLY A 802 17.85 35.61 12.42
CA GLY A 802 18.89 36.19 13.24
C GLY A 802 18.38 37.24 14.22
#